data_f75fc0411a7e5c98df8ea6bd976b7927
#
_entry.id   f75fc0411a7e5c98df8ea6bd976b7927
#
_cell.length_a   1.000
_cell.length_b   1.000
_cell.length_c   1.000
_cell.angle_alpha   90.00
_cell.angle_beta   90.00
_cell.angle_gamma   90.00
#
_symmetry.space_group_name_H-M   'P 1'
#
loop_
_entity.id
_entity.type
_entity.pdbx_description
1 polymer ?
#
loop_
_entity_poly.entity_id
_entity_poly.type
_entity_poly.pdbx_seq_one_letter_code
_entity_poly.pdbx_strand_id
1 'polypeptide(L)'
;MATDVRQAGRWADARTWLAGVDPGLTRLRLAAIAVAAMVLAVVVVAAVRALLAPSEPVTVLLFAGVLAMISNLAVNEDDLRRRRVTTALMVLPAAASTVLGAVLSPYRIPAAAVFVLVMVVAVWVRRYGPRGFALGMAGFMPYFFTQFLKIAPAQLPWLLVAVVVGISSTLLLRGVVFAERPARTLRRTVTAFRARAHALVDATDDVLAGIASGALDERDLEALRRTRARLQEVALLVEDTLEQTTAGRVWPGLDDDTLALRVADAELALERLSVVARRLALPQRDDPAEPVDPIVIAALRTGLRHLLTALESGQGHTAILEAAADARAAVAGLVADTRPGHERVQRTAFAVRRVADAIHHAQVDAPSRRPDGGAPGSPARATGVAAPLCPPATASPTGAAGGGPVPDAITTPDPDERPGPSSQRPEPDDVRPADAPAPSPGGLALSTRQAVQVGVAATLAIVVGELIAPSRWYWAVITAFVVFAGTNSRGDLLSRGWGRVLGTVGGVLAGMGLAALVGGSTVLSLVLLFSCVFLALYLVRVSPSMLAFWITAVLALVYGLIGQFSVQVLILRIEETVIGAAAAVVAAFLVLPRGTRAAFGDAVSDVVDAMDRVLQEATDRLVGRQPATAPREGVRAMDDALATLRLRAQTLAAPFARRRARSSYQRGLRILVVCDVYARSLARTADQVTDRTWAPTLDPAAARVRANLDGLRDVLVRGRRASDGGQVRARSAEQLVDAAEEHAARIADDPHRRATMLTAARLLRRIDQAVVGLAIDLGAAEDPEGDTDGDGQSPSTAASGGVVNTRSGS
;
A
#
# COMPACT_ATOMS: atom_id res chain seq x y z
N MET A 1 -24.56 21.87 32.46
CA MET A 1 -24.77 20.46 32.06
C MET A 1 -25.18 20.26 30.59
N ALA A 2 -26.10 21.05 30.00
CA ALA A 2 -26.46 20.91 28.57
C ALA A 2 -25.44 21.46 27.56
N THR A 3 -24.58 22.39 27.97
CA THR A 3 -23.50 22.94 27.18
C THR A 3 -22.28 21.99 27.07
N ASP A 4 -21.97 21.25 28.13
CA ASP A 4 -20.85 20.28 28.13
C ASP A 4 -21.15 19.04 27.27
N VAL A 5 -22.40 18.58 27.22
CA VAL A 5 -22.79 17.42 26.38
C VAL A 5 -22.72 17.79 24.89
N ARG A 6 -23.08 19.01 24.49
CA ARG A 6 -22.96 19.49 23.10
C ARG A 6 -21.50 19.74 22.69
N GLN A 7 -20.64 20.18 23.60
CA GLN A 7 -19.20 20.31 23.33
C GLN A 7 -18.53 18.93 23.20
N ALA A 8 -18.86 17.98 24.06
CA ALA A 8 -18.35 16.60 23.98
C ALA A 8 -18.76 15.92 22.65
N GLY A 9 -20.00 16.15 22.17
CA GLY A 9 -20.43 15.65 20.85
C GLY A 9 -19.63 16.26 19.70
N ARG A 10 -19.41 17.59 19.69
CA ARG A 10 -18.65 18.28 18.63
C ARG A 10 -17.17 17.85 18.59
N TRP A 11 -16.56 17.54 19.72
CA TRP A 11 -15.19 17.01 19.78
C TRP A 11 -15.12 15.54 19.32
N ALA A 12 -16.16 14.73 19.61
CA ALA A 12 -16.27 13.39 19.11
C ALA A 12 -16.44 13.38 17.57
N ASP A 13 -17.32 14.23 17.04
CA ASP A 13 -17.57 14.39 15.61
C ASP A 13 -16.32 14.92 14.87
N ALA A 14 -15.62 15.90 15.43
CA ALA A 14 -14.37 16.41 14.87
C ALA A 14 -13.27 15.34 14.87
N ARG A 15 -13.23 14.49 15.90
CA ARG A 15 -12.26 13.41 16.03
C ARG A 15 -12.54 12.26 15.06
N THR A 16 -13.82 11.93 14.83
CA THR A 16 -14.23 10.94 13.82
C THR A 16 -14.00 11.47 12.40
N TRP A 17 -14.26 12.75 12.15
CA TRP A 17 -13.97 13.40 10.89
C TRP A 17 -12.45 13.44 10.61
N LEU A 18 -11.62 13.85 11.58
CA LEU A 18 -10.15 13.85 11.48
C LEU A 18 -9.59 12.44 11.26
N ALA A 19 -10.12 11.43 11.97
CA ALA A 19 -9.72 10.03 11.76
C ALA A 19 -10.15 9.51 10.37
N GLY A 20 -11.19 10.08 9.78
CA GLY A 20 -11.59 9.78 8.40
C GLY A 20 -10.70 10.42 7.33
N VAL A 21 -10.10 11.59 7.63
CA VAL A 21 -9.23 12.33 6.70
C VAL A 21 -7.77 11.91 6.83
N ASP A 22 -7.31 11.60 8.04
CA ASP A 22 -5.93 11.17 8.34
C ASP A 22 -5.95 9.92 9.25
N PRO A 23 -6.12 8.70 8.68
CA PRO A 23 -6.14 7.47 9.44
C PRO A 23 -4.87 7.32 10.28
N GLY A 24 -5.03 7.28 11.61
CA GLY A 24 -3.92 7.20 12.57
C GLY A 24 -3.19 8.51 12.85
N LEU A 25 -3.65 9.66 12.32
CA LEU A 25 -3.03 10.99 12.50
C LEU A 25 -1.54 11.02 12.09
N THR A 26 -1.15 10.19 11.12
CA THR A 26 0.24 10.05 10.70
C THR A 26 0.75 11.28 9.97
N ARG A 27 -0.08 11.90 9.14
CA ARG A 27 0.26 13.14 8.39
C ARG A 27 0.40 14.32 9.34
N LEU A 28 -0.57 14.48 10.25
CA LEU A 28 -0.57 15.52 11.27
C LEU A 28 0.68 15.43 12.16
N ARG A 29 1.00 14.22 12.61
CA ARG A 29 2.16 13.97 13.47
C ARG A 29 3.48 14.27 12.76
N LEU A 30 3.66 13.79 11.51
CA LEU A 30 4.88 14.05 10.73
C LEU A 30 5.07 15.54 10.49
N ALA A 31 4.03 16.27 10.08
CA ALA A 31 4.09 17.71 9.86
C ALA A 31 4.40 18.46 11.17
N ALA A 32 3.74 18.10 12.29
CA ALA A 32 3.98 18.72 13.58
C ALA A 32 5.41 18.50 14.09
N ILE A 33 5.96 17.28 13.99
CA ILE A 33 7.33 16.96 14.38
C ILE A 33 8.34 17.73 13.52
N ALA A 34 8.11 17.84 12.21
CA ALA A 34 8.99 18.56 11.30
C ALA A 34 9.03 20.05 11.62
N VAL A 35 7.86 20.67 11.85
CA VAL A 35 7.79 22.08 12.26
C VAL A 35 8.41 22.31 13.65
N ALA A 36 8.15 21.42 14.61
CA ALA A 36 8.77 21.50 15.93
C ALA A 36 10.30 21.40 15.86
N ALA A 37 10.85 20.50 15.01
CA ALA A 37 12.28 20.38 14.77
C ALA A 37 12.86 21.65 14.13
N MET A 38 12.14 22.24 13.19
CA MET A 38 12.50 23.48 12.54
C MET A 38 12.52 24.66 13.54
N VAL A 39 11.47 24.79 14.36
CA VAL A 39 11.40 25.81 15.42
C VAL A 39 12.53 25.63 16.43
N LEU A 40 12.76 24.40 16.89
CA LEU A 40 13.86 24.11 17.84
C LEU A 40 15.22 24.51 17.24
N ALA A 41 15.49 24.15 16.00
CA ALA A 41 16.74 24.50 15.31
C ALA A 41 16.91 26.03 15.22
N VAL A 42 15.86 26.75 14.82
CA VAL A 42 15.88 28.22 14.74
C VAL A 42 16.11 28.85 16.08
N VAL A 43 15.41 28.38 17.15
CA VAL A 43 15.58 28.93 18.52
C VAL A 43 16.99 28.69 19.08
N VAL A 44 17.52 27.46 18.89
CA VAL A 44 18.88 27.14 19.37
C VAL A 44 19.92 27.97 18.63
N VAL A 45 19.85 28.08 17.29
CA VAL A 45 20.79 28.92 16.54
C VAL A 45 20.63 30.40 16.86
N ALA A 46 19.40 30.88 17.10
CA ALA A 46 19.15 32.26 17.54
C ALA A 46 19.79 32.55 18.91
N ALA A 47 19.69 31.62 19.86
CA ALA A 47 20.33 31.74 21.17
C ALA A 47 21.87 31.72 21.06
N VAL A 48 22.44 30.78 20.28
CA VAL A 48 23.89 30.70 20.01
C VAL A 48 24.38 32.00 19.37
N ARG A 49 23.65 32.50 18.36
CA ARG A 49 23.95 33.78 17.70
C ARG A 49 23.92 34.96 18.68
N ALA A 50 22.87 35.05 19.49
CA ALA A 50 22.73 36.14 20.46
C ALA A 50 23.89 36.20 21.50
N LEU A 51 24.40 35.00 21.86
CA LEU A 51 25.47 34.88 22.86
C LEU A 51 26.87 35.08 22.29
N LEU A 52 27.13 34.57 21.06
CA LEU A 52 28.48 34.44 20.52
C LEU A 52 28.75 35.31 19.28
N ALA A 53 27.72 35.69 18.50
CA ALA A 53 27.89 36.39 17.23
C ALA A 53 26.67 37.23 16.85
N PRO A 54 26.33 38.30 17.58
CA PRO A 54 25.12 39.07 17.34
C PRO A 54 25.10 39.78 15.97
N SER A 55 26.23 39.96 15.33
CA SER A 55 26.38 40.61 14.02
C SER A 55 26.09 39.69 12.82
N GLU A 56 25.98 38.37 13.05
CA GLU A 56 25.72 37.42 11.95
C GLU A 56 24.29 37.59 11.39
N PRO A 57 24.10 37.40 10.07
CA PRO A 57 22.80 37.62 9.42
C PRO A 57 21.76 36.53 9.79
N VAL A 58 20.50 36.89 9.64
CA VAL A 58 19.32 36.01 9.88
C VAL A 58 19.30 34.79 8.97
N THR A 59 20.05 34.82 7.87
CA THR A 59 20.15 33.72 6.91
C THR A 59 20.66 32.42 7.52
N VAL A 60 21.51 32.48 8.57
CA VAL A 60 22.00 31.29 9.31
C VAL A 60 20.85 30.56 10.02
N LEU A 61 19.88 31.31 10.58
CA LEU A 61 18.70 30.76 11.23
C LEU A 61 17.80 30.02 10.24
N LEU A 62 17.57 30.67 9.07
CA LEU A 62 16.79 30.07 7.99
C LEU A 62 17.44 28.78 7.47
N PHE A 63 18.77 28.78 7.35
CA PHE A 63 19.53 27.60 6.91
C PHE A 63 19.36 26.41 7.88
N ALA A 64 19.45 26.64 9.20
CA ALA A 64 19.24 25.62 10.22
C ALA A 64 17.80 25.04 10.16
N GLY A 65 16.80 25.91 10.05
CA GLY A 65 15.40 25.49 9.91
C GLY A 65 15.15 24.64 8.68
N VAL A 66 15.70 25.04 7.54
CA VAL A 66 15.60 24.27 6.29
C VAL A 66 16.25 22.89 6.43
N LEU A 67 17.42 22.81 7.06
CA LEU A 67 18.10 21.52 7.27
C LEU A 67 17.32 20.60 8.21
N ALA A 68 16.72 21.13 9.25
CA ALA A 68 15.81 20.37 10.10
C ALA A 68 14.60 19.83 9.32
N MET A 69 14.00 20.63 8.43
CA MET A 69 12.90 20.22 7.57
C MET A 69 13.32 19.12 6.60
N ILE A 70 14.45 19.29 5.91
CA ILE A 70 14.94 18.34 4.91
C ILE A 70 15.33 17.02 5.54
N SER A 71 16.03 17.04 6.67
CA SER A 71 16.40 15.81 7.38
C SER A 71 15.17 15.03 7.86
N ASN A 72 14.09 15.73 8.24
CA ASN A 72 12.82 15.08 8.58
C ASN A 72 12.12 14.42 7.38
N LEU A 73 12.14 15.08 6.21
CA LEU A 73 11.48 14.61 4.97
C LEU A 73 12.29 13.52 4.26
N ALA A 74 13.61 13.61 4.26
CA ALA A 74 14.46 12.72 3.47
C ALA A 74 14.67 11.36 4.12
N VAL A 75 14.65 11.27 5.47
CA VAL A 75 14.86 10.00 6.17
C VAL A 75 13.55 9.24 6.28
N ASN A 76 13.45 8.17 5.50
CA ASN A 76 12.28 7.28 5.47
C ASN A 76 12.69 5.82 5.71
N GLU A 77 13.42 5.60 6.80
CA GLU A 77 13.79 4.26 7.24
C GLU A 77 12.79 3.71 8.25
N ASP A 78 12.48 2.42 8.15
CA ASP A 78 11.45 1.75 8.93
C ASP A 78 11.95 1.41 10.34
N ASP A 79 13.24 1.01 10.47
CA ASP A 79 13.86 0.72 11.76
C ASP A 79 14.36 2.00 12.46
N LEU A 80 14.03 2.14 13.75
CA LEU A 80 14.40 3.31 14.56
C LEU A 80 15.91 3.46 14.69
N ARG A 81 16.68 2.36 14.81
CA ARG A 81 18.14 2.38 14.91
C ARG A 81 18.74 2.85 13.59
N ARG A 82 18.30 2.28 12.48
CA ARG A 82 18.73 2.67 11.12
C ARG A 82 18.38 4.13 10.86
N ARG A 83 17.18 4.57 11.22
CA ARG A 83 16.72 5.96 11.10
C ARG A 83 17.64 6.94 11.84
N ARG A 84 17.99 6.63 13.12
CA ARG A 84 18.93 7.45 13.90
C ARG A 84 20.31 7.53 13.26
N VAL A 85 20.85 6.40 12.83
CA VAL A 85 22.15 6.32 12.16
C VAL A 85 22.15 7.10 10.86
N THR A 86 21.14 6.93 10.01
CA THR A 86 21.01 7.66 8.74
C THR A 86 20.88 9.16 8.97
N THR A 87 20.07 9.60 9.97
CA THR A 87 19.94 11.01 10.30
C THR A 87 21.28 11.60 10.78
N ALA A 88 22.02 10.89 11.62
CA ALA A 88 23.35 11.33 12.07
C ALA A 88 24.36 11.40 10.91
N LEU A 89 24.36 10.39 10.02
CA LEU A 89 25.24 10.36 8.85
C LEU A 89 24.98 11.51 7.86
N MET A 90 23.77 12.10 7.84
CA MET A 90 23.45 13.23 6.96
C MET A 90 24.32 14.46 7.24
N VAL A 91 24.89 14.60 8.44
CA VAL A 91 25.76 15.71 8.79
C VAL A 91 26.96 15.79 7.86
N LEU A 92 27.56 14.66 7.50
CA LEU A 92 28.78 14.61 6.68
C LEU A 92 28.55 15.18 5.26
N PRO A 93 27.61 14.65 4.43
CA PRO A 93 27.36 15.20 3.10
C PRO A 93 26.80 16.62 3.15
N ALA A 94 26.03 16.97 4.19
CA ALA A 94 25.51 18.32 4.37
C ALA A 94 26.63 19.33 4.66
N ALA A 95 27.56 19.00 5.56
CA ALA A 95 28.72 19.84 5.85
C ALA A 95 29.63 19.98 4.64
N ALA A 96 29.98 18.85 3.98
CA ALA A 96 30.84 18.85 2.80
C ALA A 96 30.25 19.72 1.66
N SER A 97 28.96 19.58 1.39
CA SER A 97 28.28 20.36 0.34
C SER A 97 28.12 21.84 0.72
N THR A 98 27.96 22.15 2.02
CA THR A 98 27.94 23.54 2.51
C THR A 98 29.31 24.20 2.30
N VAL A 99 30.40 23.51 2.68
CA VAL A 99 31.78 24.00 2.44
C VAL A 99 32.01 24.23 0.95
N LEU A 100 31.72 23.22 0.13
CA LEU A 100 31.91 23.27 -1.32
C LEU A 100 31.11 24.40 -1.95
N GLY A 101 29.85 24.57 -1.54
CA GLY A 101 28.99 25.63 -2.03
C GLY A 101 29.42 27.04 -1.62
N ALA A 102 29.91 27.22 -0.38
CA ALA A 102 30.42 28.50 0.10
C ALA A 102 31.73 28.88 -0.59
N VAL A 103 32.67 27.94 -0.76
CA VAL A 103 33.95 28.18 -1.45
C VAL A 103 33.76 28.50 -2.92
N LEU A 104 32.83 27.82 -3.60
CA LEU A 104 32.57 28.06 -5.02
C LEU A 104 31.57 29.20 -5.31
N SER A 105 30.94 29.76 -4.30
CA SER A 105 29.95 30.85 -4.46
C SER A 105 30.46 32.07 -5.26
N PRO A 106 31.76 32.49 -5.19
CA PRO A 106 32.28 33.57 -6.04
C PRO A 106 32.44 33.19 -7.52
N TYR A 107 32.56 31.89 -7.85
CA TYR A 107 32.90 31.39 -9.16
C TYR A 107 31.70 30.79 -9.86
N ARG A 108 30.98 31.54 -10.71
CA ARG A 108 29.69 31.12 -11.32
C ARG A 108 29.79 29.80 -12.10
N ILE A 109 30.75 29.67 -13.04
CA ILE A 109 30.86 28.49 -13.91
C ILE A 109 31.23 27.24 -13.10
N PRO A 110 32.30 27.25 -12.24
CA PRO A 110 32.60 26.10 -11.39
C PRO A 110 31.45 25.74 -10.43
N ALA A 111 30.76 26.74 -9.86
CA ALA A 111 29.61 26.50 -9.00
C ALA A 111 28.47 25.78 -9.73
N ALA A 112 28.16 26.19 -10.95
CA ALA A 112 27.14 25.56 -11.79
C ALA A 112 27.52 24.13 -12.18
N ALA A 113 28.77 23.91 -12.61
CA ALA A 113 29.26 22.58 -12.97
C ALA A 113 29.23 21.60 -11.79
N VAL A 114 29.70 22.04 -10.61
CA VAL A 114 29.66 21.24 -9.39
C VAL A 114 28.22 21.00 -8.93
N PHE A 115 27.30 21.96 -9.13
CA PHE A 115 25.90 21.75 -8.81
C PHE A 115 25.29 20.61 -9.62
N VAL A 116 25.55 20.54 -10.94
CA VAL A 116 25.14 19.42 -11.79
C VAL A 116 25.74 18.13 -11.29
N LEU A 117 27.03 18.10 -10.94
CA LEU A 117 27.69 16.92 -10.41
C LEU A 117 27.04 16.43 -9.09
N VAL A 118 26.78 17.35 -8.16
CA VAL A 118 26.10 17.03 -6.88
C VAL A 118 24.71 16.44 -7.14
N MET A 119 23.97 16.96 -8.10
CA MET A 119 22.66 16.42 -8.48
C MET A 119 22.76 15.01 -9.06
N VAL A 120 23.71 14.80 -9.98
CA VAL A 120 23.96 13.48 -10.59
C VAL A 120 24.31 12.46 -9.50
N VAL A 121 25.22 12.82 -8.59
CA VAL A 121 25.61 11.97 -7.46
C VAL A 121 24.43 11.70 -6.52
N ALA A 122 23.63 12.72 -6.18
CA ALA A 122 22.47 12.60 -5.31
C ALA A 122 21.41 11.63 -5.88
N VAL A 123 21.24 11.61 -7.20
CA VAL A 123 20.33 10.66 -7.86
C VAL A 123 20.96 9.26 -7.98
N TRP A 124 22.24 9.20 -8.28
CA TRP A 124 22.94 7.92 -8.44
C TRP A 124 23.06 7.13 -7.14
N VAL A 125 23.31 7.80 -6.00
CA VAL A 125 23.39 7.18 -4.66
C VAL A 125 22.05 6.58 -4.20
N ARG A 126 20.92 6.94 -4.80
CA ARG A 126 19.60 6.33 -4.51
C ARG A 126 19.57 4.81 -4.70
N ARG A 127 20.47 4.24 -5.49
CA ARG A 127 20.61 2.79 -5.65
C ARG A 127 20.85 2.05 -4.32
N TYR A 128 21.31 2.74 -3.30
CA TYR A 128 21.49 2.19 -1.95
C TYR A 128 20.23 2.32 -1.07
N GLY A 129 19.07 2.44 -1.69
CA GLY A 129 17.78 2.48 -1.01
C GLY A 129 17.47 3.78 -0.25
N PRO A 130 16.64 3.74 0.81
CA PRO A 130 16.21 4.93 1.56
C PRO A 130 17.37 5.73 2.17
N ARG A 131 18.44 5.05 2.62
CA ARG A 131 19.66 5.70 3.14
C ARG A 131 20.37 6.49 2.05
N GLY A 132 20.53 5.90 0.85
CA GLY A 132 21.14 6.59 -0.28
C GLY A 132 20.36 7.84 -0.68
N PHE A 133 19.04 7.76 -0.68
CA PHE A 133 18.18 8.92 -0.93
C PHE A 133 18.39 10.04 0.11
N ALA A 134 18.40 9.70 1.40
CA ALA A 134 18.60 10.69 2.47
C ALA A 134 19.96 11.38 2.38
N LEU A 135 21.04 10.62 2.16
CA LEU A 135 22.39 11.17 2.00
C LEU A 135 22.53 12.03 0.73
N GLY A 136 21.89 11.62 -0.37
CA GLY A 136 21.83 12.41 -1.60
C GLY A 136 21.13 13.75 -1.41
N MET A 137 19.99 13.76 -0.71
CA MET A 137 19.29 15.01 -0.36
C MET A 137 20.08 15.91 0.59
N ALA A 138 20.80 15.29 1.55
CA ALA A 138 21.68 16.01 2.46
C ALA A 138 22.90 16.64 1.75
N GLY A 139 23.35 16.06 0.65
CA GLY A 139 24.38 16.66 -0.20
C GLY A 139 23.84 17.76 -1.12
N PHE A 140 22.68 17.55 -1.72
CA PHE A 140 22.09 18.44 -2.72
C PHE A 140 21.55 19.75 -2.13
N MET A 141 20.70 19.65 -1.10
CA MET A 141 19.96 20.81 -0.59
C MET A 141 20.83 21.88 0.07
N PRO A 142 21.82 21.57 0.92
CA PRO A 142 22.70 22.59 1.47
C PRO A 142 23.49 23.31 0.36
N TYR A 143 23.98 22.60 -0.65
CA TYR A 143 24.64 23.21 -1.80
C TYR A 143 23.72 24.22 -2.51
N PHE A 144 22.47 23.82 -2.78
CA PHE A 144 21.47 24.71 -3.35
C PHE A 144 21.27 25.98 -2.51
N PHE A 145 21.10 25.82 -1.17
CA PHE A 145 20.83 26.97 -0.30
C PHE A 145 22.05 27.88 -0.14
N THR A 146 23.29 27.38 -0.24
CA THR A 146 24.48 28.25 -0.26
C THR A 146 24.50 29.12 -1.50
N GLN A 147 24.11 28.60 -2.66
CA GLN A 147 24.00 29.39 -3.89
C GLN A 147 22.79 30.39 -3.83
N PHE A 148 21.68 29.95 -3.28
CA PHE A 148 20.47 30.78 -3.13
C PHE A 148 20.67 31.98 -2.22
N LEU A 149 21.28 31.77 -1.06
CA LEU A 149 21.49 32.83 -0.07
C LEU A 149 22.75 33.67 -0.36
N LYS A 150 23.51 33.33 -1.42
CA LYS A 150 24.77 33.98 -1.80
C LYS A 150 25.71 34.14 -0.60
N ILE A 151 25.94 33.07 0.11
CA ILE A 151 26.67 33.04 1.37
C ILE A 151 28.15 33.37 1.16
N ALA A 152 28.67 34.30 1.96
CA ALA A 152 30.09 34.64 1.96
C ALA A 152 30.89 33.53 2.68
N PRO A 153 32.13 33.19 2.18
CA PRO A 153 32.97 32.18 2.83
C PRO A 153 33.26 32.46 4.32
N ALA A 154 33.26 33.73 4.74
CA ALA A 154 33.44 34.13 6.14
C ALA A 154 32.35 33.61 7.09
N GLN A 155 31.15 33.30 6.58
CA GLN A 155 30.01 32.78 7.36
C GLN A 155 30.04 31.26 7.53
N LEU A 156 31.02 30.57 6.91
CA LEU A 156 31.13 29.12 6.90
C LEU A 156 31.10 28.47 8.30
N PRO A 157 31.81 28.98 9.33
CA PRO A 157 31.73 28.36 10.66
C PRO A 157 30.31 28.32 11.22
N TRP A 158 29.54 29.41 11.07
CA TRP A 158 28.17 29.52 11.55
C TRP A 158 27.20 28.66 10.79
N LEU A 159 27.43 28.43 9.49
CA LEU A 159 26.67 27.52 8.68
C LEU A 159 26.90 26.05 9.07
N LEU A 160 28.13 25.68 9.42
CA LEU A 160 28.41 24.34 9.93
C LEU A 160 27.74 24.12 11.29
N VAL A 161 27.70 25.12 12.15
CA VAL A 161 26.89 25.08 13.39
C VAL A 161 25.40 24.87 13.03
N ALA A 162 24.88 25.61 12.06
CA ALA A 162 23.50 25.46 11.60
C ALA A 162 23.19 24.07 11.03
N VAL A 163 24.15 23.44 10.32
CA VAL A 163 24.06 22.07 9.83
C VAL A 163 23.90 21.08 10.99
N VAL A 164 24.80 21.19 11.97
CA VAL A 164 24.80 20.27 13.12
C VAL A 164 23.51 20.47 13.96
N VAL A 165 23.15 21.70 14.27
CA VAL A 165 21.95 22.00 15.07
C VAL A 165 20.68 21.59 14.36
N GLY A 166 20.56 21.89 13.06
CA GLY A 166 19.37 21.54 12.27
C GLY A 166 19.11 20.03 12.22
N ILE A 167 20.14 19.25 11.90
CA ILE A 167 20.03 17.77 11.81
C ILE A 167 19.86 17.17 13.22
N SER A 168 20.58 17.67 14.23
CA SER A 168 20.45 17.19 15.61
C SER A 168 19.07 17.47 16.21
N SER A 169 18.44 18.59 15.87
CA SER A 169 17.07 18.90 16.28
C SER A 169 16.06 17.86 15.76
N THR A 170 16.22 17.43 14.52
CA THR A 170 15.41 16.33 13.95
C THR A 170 15.72 14.99 14.60
N LEU A 171 17.01 14.69 14.81
CA LEU A 171 17.43 13.46 15.49
C LEU A 171 16.83 13.38 16.91
N LEU A 172 16.86 14.48 17.65
CA LEU A 172 16.30 14.57 19.01
C LEU A 172 14.78 14.38 18.99
N LEU A 173 14.07 15.17 18.20
CA LEU A 173 12.60 15.14 18.25
C LEU A 173 12.03 13.85 17.63
N ARG A 174 12.44 13.47 16.45
CA ARG A 174 11.91 12.29 15.75
C ARG A 174 12.54 10.98 16.24
N GLY A 175 13.82 11.01 16.61
CA GLY A 175 14.55 9.83 17.02
C GLY A 175 14.43 9.48 18.50
N VAL A 176 14.21 10.48 19.39
CA VAL A 176 14.19 10.28 20.85
C VAL A 176 12.83 10.65 21.45
N VAL A 177 12.40 11.90 21.30
CA VAL A 177 11.20 12.42 22.01
C VAL A 177 9.90 11.81 21.45
N PHE A 178 9.74 11.85 20.14
CA PHE A 178 8.56 11.34 19.45
C PHE A 178 8.86 10.05 18.67
N ALA A 179 9.69 9.17 19.24
CA ALA A 179 10.00 7.89 18.62
C ALA A 179 8.71 7.14 18.28
N GLU A 180 8.60 6.73 17.03
CA GLU A 180 7.46 5.92 16.56
C GLU A 180 7.50 4.57 17.26
N ARG A 181 6.33 4.12 17.70
CA ARG A 181 6.12 2.79 18.25
C ARG A 181 5.31 1.99 17.22
N PRO A 182 5.98 1.32 16.26
CA PRO A 182 5.31 0.67 15.14
C PRO A 182 4.26 -0.34 15.60
N ALA A 183 4.52 -1.05 16.70
CA ALA A 183 3.55 -1.96 17.31
C ALA A 183 2.21 -1.31 17.72
N ARG A 184 2.24 -0.06 18.20
CA ARG A 184 1.00 0.70 18.50
C ARG A 184 0.28 1.11 17.22
N THR A 185 1.02 1.42 16.18
CA THR A 185 0.46 1.79 14.89
C THR A 185 -0.23 0.59 14.26
N LEU A 186 0.40 -0.58 14.21
CA LEU A 186 -0.20 -1.81 13.71
C LEU A 186 -1.50 -2.17 14.46
N ARG A 187 -1.49 -2.06 15.79
CA ARG A 187 -2.71 -2.31 16.58
C ARG A 187 -3.84 -1.35 16.23
N ARG A 188 -3.53 -0.07 15.98
CA ARG A 188 -4.52 0.94 15.58
C ARG A 188 -5.05 0.70 14.17
N THR A 189 -4.19 0.30 13.23
CA THR A 189 -4.63 0.02 11.85
C THR A 189 -5.52 -1.21 11.78
N VAL A 190 -5.22 -2.28 12.52
CA VAL A 190 -6.09 -3.46 12.63
C VAL A 190 -7.44 -3.11 13.29
N THR A 191 -7.42 -2.27 14.34
CA THR A 191 -8.67 -1.77 14.95
C THR A 191 -9.49 -0.92 13.97
N ALA A 192 -8.82 -0.08 13.17
CA ALA A 192 -9.48 0.72 12.13
C ALA A 192 -10.06 -0.17 11.02
N PHE A 193 -9.37 -1.24 10.63
CA PHE A 193 -9.88 -2.23 9.67
C PHE A 193 -11.19 -2.85 10.17
N ARG A 194 -11.23 -3.32 11.43
CA ARG A 194 -12.44 -3.86 12.04
C ARG A 194 -13.60 -2.85 12.04
N ALA A 195 -13.34 -1.59 12.37
CA ALA A 195 -14.36 -0.55 12.35
C ALA A 195 -14.88 -0.26 10.92
N ARG A 196 -14.01 -0.36 9.89
CA ARG A 196 -14.44 -0.22 8.49
C ARG A 196 -15.19 -1.44 7.97
N ALA A 197 -14.84 -2.65 8.43
CA ALA A 197 -15.60 -3.86 8.17
C ALA A 197 -17.03 -3.76 8.73
N HIS A 198 -17.16 -3.32 9.98
CA HIS A 198 -18.47 -3.04 10.60
C HIS A 198 -19.27 -2.04 9.75
N ALA A 199 -18.69 -0.90 9.39
CA ALA A 199 -19.39 0.11 8.59
C ALA A 199 -19.79 -0.39 7.19
N LEU A 200 -19.07 -1.35 6.60
CA LEU A 200 -19.45 -1.94 5.31
C LEU A 200 -20.63 -2.90 5.45
N VAL A 201 -20.65 -3.71 6.51
CA VAL A 201 -21.78 -4.60 6.82
C VAL A 201 -23.03 -3.78 7.13
N ASP A 202 -22.89 -2.69 7.89
CA ASP A 202 -23.97 -1.74 8.21
C ASP A 202 -24.57 -1.10 6.95
N ALA A 203 -23.71 -0.55 6.07
CA ALA A 203 -24.16 0.00 4.77
C ALA A 203 -24.78 -1.08 3.86
N THR A 204 -24.45 -2.35 4.05
CA THR A 204 -25.08 -3.46 3.33
C THR A 204 -26.48 -3.75 3.90
N ASP A 205 -26.65 -3.69 5.23
CA ASP A 205 -27.98 -3.82 5.87
C ASP A 205 -28.91 -2.67 5.47
N ASP A 206 -28.38 -1.43 5.37
CA ASP A 206 -29.15 -0.27 4.89
C ASP A 206 -29.68 -0.50 3.47
N VAL A 207 -28.86 -1.04 2.55
CA VAL A 207 -29.29 -1.38 1.19
C VAL A 207 -30.41 -2.45 1.22
N LEU A 208 -30.26 -3.50 2.03
CA LEU A 208 -31.32 -4.52 2.16
C LEU A 208 -32.59 -3.96 2.85
N ALA A 209 -32.44 -3.02 3.78
CA ALA A 209 -33.56 -2.31 4.38
C ALA A 209 -34.32 -1.48 3.34
N GLY A 210 -33.58 -0.80 2.46
CA GLY A 210 -34.15 -0.06 1.32
C GLY A 210 -34.97 -0.96 0.38
N ILE A 211 -34.45 -2.17 0.10
CA ILE A 211 -35.19 -3.18 -0.69
C ILE A 211 -36.50 -3.58 0.05
N ALA A 212 -36.42 -3.90 1.34
CA ALA A 212 -37.57 -4.35 2.13
C ALA A 212 -38.67 -3.31 2.24
N SER A 213 -38.31 -2.03 2.27
CA SER A 213 -39.25 -0.92 2.36
C SER A 213 -39.75 -0.37 1.02
N GLY A 214 -39.17 -0.83 -0.10
CA GLY A 214 -39.40 -0.25 -1.43
C GLY A 214 -38.87 1.17 -1.61
N ALA A 215 -37.99 1.63 -0.71
CA ALA A 215 -37.44 2.98 -0.65
C ALA A 215 -35.92 3.05 -0.96
N LEU A 216 -35.39 2.12 -1.76
CA LEU A 216 -34.00 2.06 -2.12
C LEU A 216 -33.59 3.29 -2.95
N ASP A 217 -32.62 4.10 -2.44
CA ASP A 217 -32.12 5.29 -3.09
C ASP A 217 -30.69 5.06 -3.67
N GLU A 218 -30.32 5.82 -4.71
CA GLU A 218 -28.96 5.88 -5.25
C GLU A 218 -27.93 6.28 -4.17
N ARG A 219 -28.36 7.03 -3.16
CA ARG A 219 -27.51 7.43 -2.03
C ARG A 219 -27.02 6.23 -1.22
N ASP A 220 -27.85 5.21 -1.03
CA ASP A 220 -27.51 3.99 -0.29
C ASP A 220 -26.47 3.17 -1.06
N LEU A 221 -26.66 3.03 -2.36
CA LEU A 221 -25.71 2.38 -3.25
C LEU A 221 -24.36 3.13 -3.34
N GLU A 222 -24.39 4.46 -3.32
CA GLU A 222 -23.19 5.27 -3.29
C GLU A 222 -22.48 5.21 -1.92
N ALA A 223 -23.23 5.15 -0.82
CA ALA A 223 -22.70 4.96 0.53
C ALA A 223 -21.97 3.60 0.62
N LEU A 224 -22.58 2.52 0.11
CA LEU A 224 -21.96 1.20 0.04
C LEU A 224 -20.65 1.22 -0.78
N ARG A 225 -20.64 1.89 -1.95
CA ARG A 225 -19.42 2.04 -2.77
C ARG A 225 -18.31 2.79 -2.03
N ARG A 226 -18.64 3.91 -1.36
CA ARG A 226 -17.68 4.72 -0.59
C ARG A 226 -17.12 3.94 0.60
N THR A 227 -17.97 3.20 1.30
CA THR A 227 -17.56 2.42 2.48
C THR A 227 -16.64 1.27 2.08
N ARG A 228 -16.93 0.59 0.95
CA ARG A 228 -16.02 -0.39 0.36
C ARG A 228 -14.64 0.20 0.04
N ALA A 229 -14.59 1.34 -0.62
CA ALA A 229 -13.32 1.99 -0.96
C ALA A 229 -12.49 2.37 0.28
N ARG A 230 -13.16 2.76 1.37
CA ARG A 230 -12.50 3.06 2.66
C ARG A 230 -11.98 1.81 3.36
N LEU A 231 -12.66 0.67 3.26
CA LEU A 231 -12.17 -0.61 3.78
C LEU A 231 -10.86 -1.00 3.07
N GLN A 232 -10.84 -0.93 1.75
CA GLN A 232 -9.66 -1.21 0.93
C GLN A 232 -8.46 -0.32 1.29
N GLU A 233 -8.70 0.99 1.52
CA GLU A 233 -7.63 1.92 1.92
C GLU A 233 -6.99 1.52 3.26
N VAL A 234 -7.80 1.06 4.22
CA VAL A 234 -7.29 0.65 5.54
C VAL A 234 -6.63 -0.74 5.50
N ALA A 235 -7.11 -1.66 4.67
CA ALA A 235 -6.47 -2.96 4.48
C ALA A 235 -5.05 -2.80 3.92
N LEU A 236 -4.86 -1.93 2.90
CA LEU A 236 -3.53 -1.54 2.41
C LEU A 236 -2.63 -0.97 3.52
N LEU A 237 -3.21 -0.16 4.41
CA LEU A 237 -2.44 0.45 5.50
C LEU A 237 -1.99 -0.58 6.55
N VAL A 238 -2.75 -1.67 6.77
CA VAL A 238 -2.31 -2.79 7.63
C VAL A 238 -1.08 -3.45 7.03
N GLU A 239 -1.09 -3.71 5.72
CA GLU A 239 0.02 -4.33 5.00
C GLU A 239 1.26 -3.43 5.02
N ASP A 240 1.14 -2.14 4.67
CA ASP A 240 2.24 -1.16 4.78
C ASP A 240 2.83 -1.10 6.21
N THR A 241 2.00 -1.34 7.23
CA THR A 241 2.44 -1.32 8.63
C THR A 241 3.12 -2.62 9.01
N LEU A 242 2.73 -3.77 8.44
CA LEU A 242 3.39 -5.06 8.61
C LEU A 242 4.80 -5.06 8.02
N GLU A 243 5.04 -4.35 6.91
CA GLU A 243 6.40 -4.16 6.38
C GLU A 243 7.32 -3.42 7.38
N GLN A 244 6.74 -2.62 8.29
CA GLN A 244 7.47 -1.79 9.25
C GLN A 244 7.60 -2.41 10.65
N THR A 245 6.79 -3.45 10.98
CA THR A 245 6.82 -4.10 12.28
C THR A 245 6.24 -5.50 12.19
N THR A 246 6.73 -6.40 13.04
CA THR A 246 6.25 -7.77 13.08
C THR A 246 4.98 -7.90 13.92
N ALA A 247 4.02 -8.70 13.45
CA ALA A 247 2.79 -9.02 14.17
C ALA A 247 3.09 -9.63 15.55
N GLY A 248 4.11 -10.48 15.65
CA GLY A 248 4.56 -11.11 16.90
C GLY A 248 4.98 -10.14 18.01
N ARG A 249 5.35 -8.90 17.66
CA ARG A 249 5.60 -7.84 18.67
C ARG A 249 4.32 -7.28 19.29
N VAL A 250 3.20 -7.42 18.60
CA VAL A 250 1.89 -6.93 19.06
C VAL A 250 1.07 -8.04 19.65
N TRP A 251 1.11 -9.21 19.00
CA TRP A 251 0.41 -10.45 19.39
C TRP A 251 1.40 -11.61 19.39
N PRO A 252 1.95 -11.98 20.56
CA PRO A 252 2.89 -13.08 20.68
C PRO A 252 2.31 -14.38 20.09
N GLY A 253 3.06 -15.03 19.22
CA GLY A 253 2.64 -16.26 18.54
C GLY A 253 1.90 -16.08 17.23
N LEU A 254 1.65 -14.83 16.80
CA LEU A 254 1.09 -14.53 15.48
C LEU A 254 2.20 -14.04 14.54
N ASP A 255 2.40 -14.73 13.42
CA ASP A 255 3.34 -14.33 12.36
C ASP A 255 2.72 -13.31 11.39
N ASP A 256 3.57 -12.63 10.65
CA ASP A 256 3.17 -11.54 9.73
C ASP A 256 2.31 -12.07 8.59
N ASP A 257 2.69 -13.22 8.02
CA ASP A 257 1.96 -13.85 6.91
C ASP A 257 0.55 -14.30 7.33
N THR A 258 0.41 -14.85 8.53
CA THR A 258 -0.91 -15.23 9.07
C THR A 258 -1.81 -14.02 9.28
N LEU A 259 -1.29 -12.91 9.83
CA LEU A 259 -2.09 -11.70 10.00
C LEU A 259 -2.48 -11.08 8.65
N ALA A 260 -1.55 -10.98 7.71
CA ALA A 260 -1.80 -10.48 6.37
C ALA A 260 -2.87 -11.31 5.66
N LEU A 261 -2.78 -12.65 5.75
CA LEU A 261 -3.74 -13.58 5.17
C LEU A 261 -5.16 -13.39 5.77
N ARG A 262 -5.27 -13.25 7.10
CA ARG A 262 -6.56 -13.03 7.77
C ARG A 262 -7.22 -11.73 7.36
N VAL A 263 -6.44 -10.65 7.26
CA VAL A 263 -6.96 -9.34 6.82
C VAL A 263 -7.41 -9.42 5.37
N ALA A 264 -6.62 -10.06 4.50
CA ALA A 264 -6.96 -10.22 3.10
C ALA A 264 -8.19 -11.12 2.88
N ASP A 265 -8.31 -12.24 3.61
CA ASP A 265 -9.48 -13.13 3.52
C ASP A 265 -10.77 -12.42 3.97
N ALA A 266 -10.70 -11.67 5.07
CA ALA A 266 -11.81 -10.86 5.55
C ALA A 266 -12.18 -9.74 4.56
N GLU A 267 -11.20 -9.06 3.97
CA GLU A 267 -11.44 -8.02 2.96
C GLU A 267 -12.15 -8.58 1.74
N LEU A 268 -11.64 -9.68 1.16
CA LEU A 268 -12.23 -10.32 -0.03
C LEU A 268 -13.66 -10.80 0.24
N ALA A 269 -13.93 -11.39 1.42
CA ALA A 269 -15.27 -11.81 1.81
C ALA A 269 -16.24 -10.61 1.90
N LEU A 270 -15.81 -9.51 2.52
CA LEU A 270 -16.58 -8.29 2.67
C LEU A 270 -16.82 -7.58 1.33
N GLU A 271 -15.81 -7.56 0.46
CA GLU A 271 -15.98 -7.02 -0.90
C GLU A 271 -17.02 -7.81 -1.69
N ARG A 272 -16.92 -9.14 -1.67
CA ARG A 272 -17.91 -10.00 -2.35
C ARG A 272 -19.30 -9.73 -1.83
N LEU A 273 -19.48 -9.64 -0.51
CA LEU A 273 -20.76 -9.29 0.12
C LEU A 273 -21.31 -7.97 -0.45
N SER A 274 -20.51 -6.92 -0.54
CA SER A 274 -20.94 -5.62 -1.07
C SER A 274 -21.35 -5.68 -2.54
N VAL A 275 -20.64 -6.49 -3.35
CA VAL A 275 -20.92 -6.66 -4.78
C VAL A 275 -22.22 -7.42 -5.01
N VAL A 276 -22.44 -8.54 -4.31
CA VAL A 276 -23.64 -9.36 -4.50
C VAL A 276 -24.88 -8.67 -3.95
N ALA A 277 -24.77 -7.96 -2.80
CA ALA A 277 -25.86 -7.15 -2.26
C ALA A 277 -26.29 -6.04 -3.24
N ARG A 278 -25.32 -5.38 -3.88
CA ARG A 278 -25.61 -4.40 -4.94
C ARG A 278 -26.28 -5.03 -6.15
N ARG A 279 -25.84 -6.24 -6.57
CA ARG A 279 -26.47 -6.97 -7.69
C ARG A 279 -27.90 -7.42 -7.37
N LEU A 280 -28.18 -7.71 -6.11
CA LEU A 280 -29.54 -7.98 -5.64
C LEU A 280 -30.40 -6.71 -5.68
N ALA A 281 -29.81 -5.56 -5.33
CA ALA A 281 -30.50 -4.28 -5.18
C ALA A 281 -30.85 -3.60 -6.53
N LEU A 282 -29.97 -3.68 -7.54
CA LEU A 282 -30.14 -2.94 -8.80
C LEU A 282 -31.44 -3.25 -9.54
N PRO A 283 -31.86 -4.53 -9.76
CA PRO A 283 -33.11 -4.82 -10.41
C PRO A 283 -34.31 -4.36 -9.63
N GLN A 284 -34.27 -4.44 -8.29
CA GLN A 284 -35.37 -4.00 -7.41
C GLN A 284 -35.60 -2.48 -7.46
N ARG A 285 -34.55 -1.72 -7.79
CA ARG A 285 -34.66 -0.28 -8.00
C ARG A 285 -35.20 0.07 -9.38
N ASP A 286 -34.73 -0.63 -10.42
CA ASP A 286 -34.98 -0.27 -11.82
C ASP A 286 -36.32 -0.86 -12.33
N ASP A 287 -36.73 -2.03 -11.80
CA ASP A 287 -38.03 -2.67 -12.08
C ASP A 287 -38.56 -3.39 -10.82
N PRO A 288 -39.43 -2.74 -10.03
CA PRO A 288 -40.01 -3.32 -8.81
C PRO A 288 -41.11 -4.35 -9.08
N ALA A 289 -41.34 -4.77 -10.34
CA ALA A 289 -42.48 -5.66 -10.67
C ALA A 289 -42.32 -7.10 -10.11
N GLU A 290 -41.09 -7.53 -9.79
CA GLU A 290 -40.83 -8.79 -9.09
C GLU A 290 -40.15 -8.53 -7.75
N PRO A 291 -40.88 -8.19 -6.68
CA PRO A 291 -40.26 -7.91 -5.38
C PRO A 291 -39.64 -9.18 -4.78
N VAL A 292 -38.46 -9.07 -4.20
CA VAL A 292 -37.84 -10.17 -3.42
C VAL A 292 -38.72 -10.41 -2.17
N ASP A 293 -38.95 -11.67 -1.86
CA ASP A 293 -39.78 -12.07 -0.69
C ASP A 293 -39.24 -11.37 0.59
N PRO A 294 -40.08 -10.63 1.30
CA PRO A 294 -39.74 -9.97 2.56
C PRO A 294 -39.14 -10.90 3.63
N ILE A 295 -39.55 -12.18 3.64
CA ILE A 295 -39.01 -13.20 4.57
C ILE A 295 -37.55 -13.46 4.26
N VAL A 296 -37.22 -13.55 2.98
CA VAL A 296 -35.85 -13.77 2.49
C VAL A 296 -34.94 -12.58 2.87
N ILE A 297 -35.42 -11.36 2.64
CA ILE A 297 -34.67 -10.15 3.02
C ILE A 297 -34.51 -10.08 4.55
N ALA A 298 -35.53 -10.43 5.33
CA ALA A 298 -35.42 -10.47 6.79
C ALA A 298 -34.38 -11.47 7.28
N ALA A 299 -34.28 -12.65 6.66
CA ALA A 299 -33.26 -13.64 7.00
C ALA A 299 -31.84 -13.13 6.68
N LEU A 300 -31.64 -12.54 5.51
CA LEU A 300 -30.35 -11.92 5.13
C LEU A 300 -29.94 -10.82 6.12
N ARG A 301 -30.86 -9.93 6.47
CA ARG A 301 -30.63 -8.86 7.44
C ARG A 301 -30.36 -9.40 8.85
N THR A 302 -30.98 -10.51 9.24
CA THR A 302 -30.68 -11.17 10.51
C THR A 302 -29.23 -11.67 10.51
N GLY A 303 -28.77 -12.32 9.44
CA GLY A 303 -27.39 -12.71 9.28
C GLY A 303 -26.41 -11.51 9.36
N LEU A 304 -26.74 -10.38 8.70
CA LEU A 304 -25.90 -9.17 8.76
C LEU A 304 -25.85 -8.58 10.18
N ARG A 305 -26.95 -8.57 10.92
CA ARG A 305 -26.95 -8.08 12.32
C ARG A 305 -26.08 -8.91 13.23
N HIS A 306 -26.05 -10.23 13.07
CA HIS A 306 -25.11 -11.08 13.79
C HIS A 306 -23.65 -10.81 13.39
N LEU A 307 -23.36 -10.51 12.11
CA LEU A 307 -22.04 -10.06 11.69
C LEU A 307 -21.64 -8.71 12.32
N LEU A 308 -22.56 -7.76 12.43
CA LEU A 308 -22.35 -6.49 13.11
C LEU A 308 -21.96 -6.73 14.58
N THR A 309 -22.70 -7.58 15.29
CA THR A 309 -22.38 -7.97 16.68
C THR A 309 -21.00 -8.59 16.76
N ALA A 310 -20.60 -9.49 15.84
CA ALA A 310 -19.27 -10.09 15.80
C ALA A 310 -18.14 -9.06 15.56
N LEU A 311 -18.44 -7.98 14.85
CA LEU A 311 -17.49 -6.91 14.51
C LEU A 311 -17.48 -5.76 15.54
N GLU A 312 -18.38 -5.70 16.50
CA GLU A 312 -18.40 -4.69 17.56
C GLU A 312 -17.13 -4.70 18.41
N SER A 313 -16.68 -3.51 18.81
CA SER A 313 -15.51 -3.34 19.65
C SER A 313 -15.80 -3.77 21.09
N GLY A 314 -14.90 -4.56 21.68
CA GLY A 314 -15.01 -4.99 23.09
C GLY A 314 -15.68 -6.34 23.32
N GLN A 315 -16.17 -7.01 22.28
CA GLN A 315 -16.72 -8.37 22.38
C GLN A 315 -15.65 -9.38 22.80
N GLY A 316 -16.05 -10.31 23.65
CA GLY A 316 -15.20 -11.45 24.05
C GLY A 316 -15.08 -12.48 22.91
N HIS A 317 -14.07 -13.35 23.00
CA HIS A 317 -13.80 -14.38 21.99
C HIS A 317 -15.01 -15.30 21.71
N THR A 318 -15.62 -15.82 22.79
CA THR A 318 -16.82 -16.69 22.70
C THR A 318 -17.98 -15.98 22.03
N ALA A 319 -18.29 -14.73 22.41
CA ALA A 319 -19.37 -13.96 21.83
C ALA A 319 -19.16 -13.69 20.31
N ILE A 320 -17.91 -13.49 19.87
CA ILE A 320 -17.58 -13.33 18.44
C ILE A 320 -17.85 -14.65 17.70
N LEU A 321 -17.44 -15.79 18.26
CA LEU A 321 -17.66 -17.09 17.63
C LEU A 321 -19.14 -17.48 17.58
N GLU A 322 -19.90 -17.19 18.63
CA GLU A 322 -21.35 -17.40 18.71
C GLU A 322 -22.07 -16.53 17.67
N ALA A 323 -21.77 -15.23 17.61
CA ALA A 323 -22.37 -14.33 16.63
C ALA A 323 -22.04 -14.76 15.19
N ALA A 324 -20.83 -15.23 14.92
CA ALA A 324 -20.46 -15.76 13.60
C ALA A 324 -21.22 -17.07 13.28
N ALA A 325 -21.46 -17.94 14.28
CA ALA A 325 -22.26 -19.13 14.11
C ALA A 325 -23.73 -18.79 13.85
N ASP A 326 -24.29 -17.84 14.58
CA ASP A 326 -25.67 -17.35 14.40
C ASP A 326 -25.87 -16.72 13.03
N ALA A 327 -24.88 -15.96 12.53
CA ALA A 327 -24.93 -15.40 11.19
C ALA A 327 -25.01 -16.51 10.11
N ARG A 328 -24.25 -17.61 10.28
CA ARG A 328 -24.30 -18.78 9.37
C ARG A 328 -25.66 -19.47 9.44
N ALA A 329 -26.19 -19.67 10.65
CA ALA A 329 -27.47 -20.32 10.87
C ALA A 329 -28.63 -19.53 10.25
N ALA A 330 -28.62 -18.18 10.38
CA ALA A 330 -29.63 -17.31 9.83
C ALA A 330 -29.79 -17.42 8.31
N VAL A 331 -28.70 -17.73 7.58
CA VAL A 331 -28.73 -17.81 6.11
C VAL A 331 -28.65 -19.25 5.57
N ALA A 332 -28.57 -20.26 6.45
CA ALA A 332 -28.37 -21.65 6.04
C ALA A 332 -29.45 -22.17 5.05
N GLY A 333 -30.71 -21.86 5.29
CA GLY A 333 -31.83 -22.23 4.41
C GLY A 333 -31.75 -21.54 3.04
N LEU A 334 -31.27 -20.31 2.98
CA LEU A 334 -31.12 -19.55 1.74
C LEU A 334 -29.91 -20.04 0.91
N VAL A 335 -28.85 -20.49 1.57
CA VAL A 335 -27.68 -21.10 0.90
C VAL A 335 -28.06 -22.42 0.25
N ALA A 336 -28.94 -23.21 0.87
CA ALA A 336 -29.44 -24.49 0.35
C ALA A 336 -30.57 -24.36 -0.69
N ASP A 337 -31.06 -23.14 -0.93
CA ASP A 337 -32.19 -22.90 -1.83
C ASP A 337 -31.73 -22.95 -3.29
N THR A 338 -32.21 -23.97 -4.03
CA THR A 338 -31.89 -24.18 -5.45
C THR A 338 -33.04 -23.81 -6.39
N ARG A 339 -34.04 -23.10 -5.90
CA ARG A 339 -35.22 -22.71 -6.73
C ARG A 339 -34.78 -21.75 -7.85
N PRO A 340 -35.28 -21.96 -9.09
CA PRO A 340 -35.04 -21.03 -10.18
C PRO A 340 -35.46 -19.58 -9.81
N GLY A 341 -34.66 -18.59 -10.20
CA GLY A 341 -34.91 -17.18 -9.88
C GLY A 341 -34.31 -16.72 -8.55
N HIS A 342 -33.89 -17.64 -7.66
CA HIS A 342 -33.34 -17.31 -6.32
C HIS A 342 -31.81 -17.18 -6.30
N GLU A 343 -31.10 -17.31 -7.44
CA GLU A 343 -29.64 -17.33 -7.51
C GLU A 343 -28.98 -16.08 -6.90
N ARG A 344 -29.59 -14.89 -7.07
CA ARG A 344 -29.06 -13.65 -6.49
C ARG A 344 -29.16 -13.62 -4.97
N VAL A 345 -30.27 -14.16 -4.43
CA VAL A 345 -30.48 -14.31 -2.98
C VAL A 345 -29.50 -15.33 -2.41
N GLN A 346 -29.39 -16.50 -3.05
CA GLN A 346 -28.47 -17.55 -2.66
C GLN A 346 -27.02 -17.05 -2.63
N ARG A 347 -26.57 -16.33 -3.68
CA ARG A 347 -25.23 -15.71 -3.72
C ARG A 347 -25.03 -14.71 -2.60
N THR A 348 -26.05 -13.93 -2.23
CA THR A 348 -25.96 -12.98 -1.11
C THR A 348 -25.86 -13.72 0.22
N ALA A 349 -26.69 -14.75 0.43
CA ALA A 349 -26.63 -15.61 1.61
C ALA A 349 -25.27 -16.31 1.75
N PHE A 350 -24.73 -16.81 0.66
CA PHE A 350 -23.41 -17.41 0.61
C PHE A 350 -22.30 -16.40 0.99
N ALA A 351 -22.42 -15.15 0.53
CA ALA A 351 -21.46 -14.11 0.90
C ALA A 351 -21.54 -13.73 2.39
N VAL A 352 -22.73 -13.67 2.99
CA VAL A 352 -22.91 -13.49 4.44
C VAL A 352 -22.23 -14.63 5.21
N ARG A 353 -22.50 -15.89 4.83
CA ARG A 353 -21.85 -17.07 5.40
C ARG A 353 -20.32 -16.98 5.27
N ARG A 354 -19.81 -16.54 4.13
CA ARG A 354 -18.38 -16.43 3.88
C ARG A 354 -17.67 -15.40 4.79
N VAL A 355 -18.33 -14.25 5.08
CA VAL A 355 -17.84 -13.27 6.05
C VAL A 355 -17.81 -13.88 7.45
N ALA A 356 -18.88 -14.61 7.84
CA ALA A 356 -18.92 -15.32 9.12
C ALA A 356 -17.78 -16.36 9.25
N ASP A 357 -17.50 -17.11 8.19
CA ASP A 357 -16.39 -18.08 8.15
C ASP A 357 -15.02 -17.38 8.27
N ALA A 358 -14.82 -16.25 7.60
CA ALA A 358 -13.58 -15.48 7.71
C ALA A 358 -13.36 -14.97 9.14
N ILE A 359 -14.41 -14.47 9.81
CA ILE A 359 -14.36 -14.06 11.21
C ILE A 359 -14.06 -15.25 12.12
N HIS A 360 -14.73 -16.38 11.91
CA HIS A 360 -14.53 -17.60 12.70
C HIS A 360 -13.07 -18.11 12.60
N HIS A 361 -12.52 -18.25 11.39
CA HIS A 361 -11.14 -18.72 11.18
C HIS A 361 -10.12 -17.74 11.79
N ALA A 362 -10.38 -16.42 11.68
CA ALA A 362 -9.53 -15.41 12.30
C ALA A 362 -9.45 -15.56 13.83
N GLN A 363 -10.45 -16.17 14.48
CA GLN A 363 -10.50 -16.39 15.92
C GLN A 363 -9.95 -17.75 16.32
N VAL A 364 -10.34 -18.86 15.67
CA VAL A 364 -9.98 -20.24 16.04
C VAL A 364 -8.49 -20.49 15.91
N ASP A 365 -7.84 -19.97 14.86
CA ASP A 365 -6.40 -20.14 14.64
C ASP A 365 -5.54 -19.18 15.49
N ALA A 366 -6.13 -18.47 16.46
CA ALA A 366 -5.37 -17.60 17.33
C ALA A 366 -4.51 -18.44 18.29
N PRO A 367 -3.19 -18.13 18.43
CA PRO A 367 -2.36 -18.86 19.38
C PRO A 367 -2.89 -18.69 20.79
N SER A 368 -3.21 -19.81 21.45
CA SER A 368 -3.67 -19.83 22.82
C SER A 368 -2.62 -19.23 23.75
N ARG A 369 -2.99 -18.21 24.50
CA ARG A 369 -2.16 -17.69 25.60
C ARG A 369 -2.07 -18.77 26.65
N ARG A 370 -0.89 -19.38 26.88
CA ARG A 370 -0.65 -20.09 28.10
C ARG A 370 -0.81 -19.12 29.27
N PRO A 371 -1.59 -19.44 30.30
CA PRO A 371 -1.60 -18.65 31.52
C PRO A 371 -0.24 -18.86 32.20
N ASP A 372 0.67 -17.91 32.10
CA ASP A 372 1.85 -17.86 32.94
C ASP A 372 1.39 -17.74 34.38
N GLY A 373 1.89 -18.66 35.23
CA GLY A 373 1.60 -18.70 36.64
C GLY A 373 1.89 -17.37 37.31
N GLY A 374 0.83 -16.69 37.71
CA GLY A 374 0.91 -15.34 38.27
C GLY A 374 1.31 -15.39 39.75
N ALA A 375 2.24 -14.52 40.10
CA ALA A 375 2.41 -14.05 41.48
C ALA A 375 1.28 -13.05 41.81
N PRO A 376 0.73 -13.02 43.03
CA PRO A 376 -0.37 -12.16 43.39
C PRO A 376 0.09 -10.75 43.76
N GLY A 377 -0.55 -9.73 43.20
CA GLY A 377 -0.55 -8.40 43.76
C GLY A 377 -0.18 -7.23 42.87
N SER A 378 -1.17 -6.69 42.15
CA SER A 378 -1.38 -5.23 41.99
C SER A 378 -2.69 -4.97 41.27
N PRO A 379 -3.54 -4.03 41.70
CA PRO A 379 -4.83 -3.75 41.08
C PRO A 379 -4.67 -3.02 39.76
N ALA A 380 -5.01 -3.69 38.66
CA ALA A 380 -5.02 -3.09 37.32
C ALA A 380 -6.21 -2.14 37.18
N ARG A 381 -5.91 -0.87 36.96
CA ARG A 381 -6.89 0.12 36.49
C ARG A 381 -7.43 -0.31 35.14
N ALA A 382 -8.72 -0.57 35.07
CA ALA A 382 -9.43 -0.88 33.82
C ALA A 382 -9.44 0.34 32.89
N THR A 383 -8.51 0.37 31.95
CA THR A 383 -8.64 1.21 30.74
C THR A 383 -9.13 0.29 29.62
N GLY A 384 -10.38 0.52 29.18
CA GLY A 384 -11.00 -0.23 28.10
C GLY A 384 -10.21 -0.10 26.80
N VAL A 385 -9.49 -1.13 26.46
CA VAL A 385 -8.78 -1.28 25.19
C VAL A 385 -9.40 -2.46 24.46
N ALA A 386 -9.97 -2.19 23.28
CA ALA A 386 -10.55 -3.18 22.40
C ALA A 386 -9.61 -4.38 22.19
N ALA A 387 -10.17 -5.58 22.36
CA ALA A 387 -9.46 -6.84 22.14
C ALA A 387 -9.02 -6.96 20.67
N PRO A 388 -7.85 -7.53 20.40
CA PRO A 388 -7.44 -7.88 19.03
C PRO A 388 -8.40 -8.90 18.42
N LEU A 389 -8.39 -9.02 17.10
CA LEU A 389 -9.18 -10.02 16.34
C LEU A 389 -8.96 -11.47 16.80
N CYS A 390 -8.10 -11.72 17.80
CA CYS A 390 -7.77 -13.03 18.38
C CYS A 390 -7.49 -12.95 19.88
N PRO A 391 -8.36 -13.44 20.77
CA PRO A 391 -7.99 -13.97 22.08
C PRO A 391 -7.81 -15.51 22.08
N PRO A 392 -7.11 -16.10 23.06
CA PRO A 392 -6.73 -17.50 23.06
C PRO A 392 -7.88 -18.46 23.42
N ALA A 393 -7.87 -19.63 22.81
CA ALA A 393 -8.75 -20.73 23.13
C ALA A 393 -8.36 -21.39 24.46
N THR A 394 -9.31 -21.53 25.38
CA THR A 394 -9.17 -22.38 26.57
C THR A 394 -9.51 -23.82 26.20
N ALA A 395 -8.55 -24.72 26.30
CA ALA A 395 -8.81 -26.16 26.21
C ALA A 395 -9.40 -26.67 27.54
N SER A 396 -10.55 -27.32 27.49
CA SER A 396 -11.09 -28.09 28.58
C SER A 396 -10.45 -29.47 28.61
N PRO A 397 -10.06 -30.02 29.78
CA PRO A 397 -9.55 -31.36 29.87
C PRO A 397 -10.71 -32.35 30.14
N THR A 398 -10.98 -33.25 29.23
CA THR A 398 -11.70 -34.48 29.53
C THR A 398 -10.70 -35.62 29.65
N GLY A 399 -10.63 -36.18 30.84
CA GLY A 399 -9.77 -37.29 31.14
C GLY A 399 -10.33 -38.62 30.62
N ALA A 400 -9.45 -39.54 30.36
CA ALA A 400 -9.68 -40.98 30.57
C ALA A 400 -8.34 -41.70 30.75
N ALA A 401 -8.28 -42.49 31.78
CA ALA A 401 -7.17 -43.30 32.21
C ALA A 401 -6.93 -44.50 31.27
N GLY A 402 -5.65 -44.92 31.14
CA GLY A 402 -5.29 -46.17 30.51
C GLY A 402 -3.79 -46.37 30.63
N GLY A 403 -3.39 -47.21 31.63
CA GLY A 403 -2.00 -47.50 31.89
C GLY A 403 -1.43 -48.56 30.95
N GLY A 404 -0.13 -48.47 30.72
CA GLY A 404 0.73 -49.48 30.08
C GLY A 404 2.21 -49.14 30.33
N PRO A 405 3.10 -50.11 30.41
CA PRO A 405 4.31 -50.07 31.24
C PRO A 405 5.50 -49.37 30.57
N VAL A 406 6.32 -48.80 31.44
CA VAL A 406 7.61 -48.16 31.20
C VAL A 406 8.68 -49.22 30.87
N PRO A 407 9.59 -48.98 29.91
CA PRO A 407 10.91 -49.61 29.91
C PRO A 407 11.98 -48.64 30.42
N ASP A 408 12.84 -49.16 31.26
CA ASP A 408 13.97 -48.50 31.93
C ASP A 408 15.12 -48.10 31.02
N ALA A 409 15.94 -47.20 31.55
CA ALA A 409 17.33 -46.91 31.26
C ALA A 409 17.63 -45.78 30.30
N ILE A 410 17.76 -44.59 30.87
CA ILE A 410 18.53 -43.50 30.30
C ILE A 410 19.91 -43.52 30.95
N THR A 411 20.92 -43.83 30.12
CA THR A 411 22.34 -43.69 30.44
C THR A 411 22.69 -42.21 30.35
N THR A 412 23.29 -41.68 31.41
CA THR A 412 23.85 -40.33 31.46
C THR A 412 25.13 -40.24 30.62
N PRO A 413 25.34 -39.21 29.78
CA PRO A 413 26.62 -39.01 29.08
C PRO A 413 27.66 -38.36 29.98
N ASP A 414 28.89 -38.75 29.73
CA ASP A 414 30.15 -38.34 30.35
C ASP A 414 30.45 -36.86 30.13
N PRO A 415 31.01 -36.09 31.11
CA PRO A 415 31.21 -34.63 30.99
C PRO A 415 32.43 -34.17 30.16
N ASP A 416 33.19 -35.05 29.49
CA ASP A 416 34.46 -34.68 28.86
C ASP A 416 34.49 -34.67 27.31
N GLU A 417 33.36 -34.78 26.63
CA GLU A 417 33.33 -34.71 25.15
C GLU A 417 33.14 -33.27 24.68
N ARG A 418 34.22 -32.64 24.24
CA ARG A 418 34.23 -31.30 23.60
C ARG A 418 33.42 -31.35 22.32
N PRO A 419 32.44 -30.46 22.11
CA PRO A 419 31.72 -30.40 20.85
C PRO A 419 32.65 -29.92 19.74
N GLY A 420 32.70 -30.62 18.62
CA GLY A 420 33.28 -30.18 17.37
C GLY A 420 32.57 -28.93 16.81
N PRO A 421 33.16 -28.22 15.85
CA PRO A 421 32.67 -26.93 15.43
C PRO A 421 31.23 -27.04 14.86
N SER A 422 30.28 -26.61 15.67
CA SER A 422 28.91 -26.44 15.27
C SER A 422 28.83 -25.39 14.17
N SER A 423 28.22 -25.74 13.05
CA SER A 423 27.81 -24.83 12.01
C SER A 423 27.13 -23.61 12.64
N GLN A 424 27.83 -22.49 12.65
CA GLN A 424 27.31 -21.21 13.09
C GLN A 424 26.10 -20.87 12.24
N ARG A 425 24.96 -20.77 12.88
CA ARG A 425 23.78 -20.10 12.33
C ARG A 425 24.20 -18.66 12.01
N PRO A 426 24.08 -18.17 10.79
CA PRO A 426 24.49 -16.80 10.50
C PRO A 426 23.69 -15.84 11.38
N GLU A 427 24.38 -14.92 12.04
CA GLU A 427 23.77 -13.81 12.76
C GLU A 427 22.96 -12.94 11.77
N PRO A 428 21.86 -12.31 12.23
CA PRO A 428 20.98 -11.54 11.37
C PRO A 428 21.60 -10.29 10.71
N ASP A 429 22.85 -9.97 11.03
CA ASP A 429 23.52 -8.76 10.53
C ASP A 429 24.24 -8.92 9.19
N ASP A 430 24.38 -10.14 8.65
CA ASP A 430 25.04 -10.42 7.37
C ASP A 430 24.06 -10.72 6.21
N VAL A 431 22.81 -10.29 6.30
CA VAL A 431 21.96 -10.22 5.11
C VAL A 431 22.51 -9.08 4.25
N ARG A 432 23.51 -9.38 3.41
CA ARG A 432 23.77 -8.60 2.20
C ARG A 432 22.42 -8.34 1.56
N PRO A 433 22.13 -7.10 1.11
CA PRO A 433 20.95 -6.86 0.31
C PRO A 433 20.95 -7.90 -0.80
N ALA A 434 19.91 -8.72 -0.83
CA ALA A 434 19.74 -9.76 -1.84
C ALA A 434 20.13 -9.16 -3.19
N ASP A 435 21.02 -9.83 -3.88
CA ASP A 435 21.64 -9.39 -5.13
C ASP A 435 20.58 -8.67 -5.97
N ALA A 436 20.83 -7.39 -6.21
CA ALA A 436 20.01 -6.65 -7.15
C ALA A 436 20.02 -7.49 -8.44
N PRO A 437 18.84 -7.82 -9.01
CA PRO A 437 18.78 -8.71 -10.16
C PRO A 437 19.81 -8.25 -11.18
N ALA A 438 20.63 -9.19 -11.62
CA ALA A 438 21.71 -8.94 -12.56
C ALA A 438 21.16 -8.11 -13.73
N PRO A 439 21.81 -7.00 -14.10
CA PRO A 439 21.33 -6.19 -15.21
C PRO A 439 21.22 -7.09 -16.43
N SER A 440 20.06 -7.10 -17.07
CA SER A 440 19.85 -7.79 -18.34
C SER A 440 21.04 -7.46 -19.26
N PRO A 441 21.68 -8.39 -19.96
CA PRO A 441 22.88 -8.13 -20.73
C PRO A 441 22.60 -7.01 -21.74
N GLY A 442 23.16 -5.82 -21.51
CA GLY A 442 23.11 -4.65 -22.38
C GLY A 442 22.38 -3.40 -21.89
N GLY A 443 21.85 -3.34 -20.65
CA GLY A 443 21.11 -2.18 -20.15
C GLY A 443 21.76 -1.46 -18.97
N LEU A 444 21.91 -0.11 -19.04
CA LEU A 444 22.31 0.72 -17.90
C LEU A 444 21.33 0.57 -16.74
N ALA A 445 21.83 0.42 -15.51
CA ALA A 445 20.98 0.40 -14.31
C ALA A 445 20.06 1.62 -14.24
N LEU A 446 18.84 1.45 -13.74
CA LEU A 446 17.82 2.51 -13.71
C LEU A 446 18.33 3.79 -13.02
N SER A 447 19.04 3.65 -11.90
CA SER A 447 19.64 4.76 -11.17
C SER A 447 20.69 5.53 -11.98
N THR A 448 21.54 4.82 -12.73
CA THR A 448 22.55 5.44 -13.59
C THR A 448 21.91 6.21 -14.74
N ARG A 449 20.88 5.65 -15.35
CA ARG A 449 20.11 6.30 -16.40
C ARG A 449 19.40 7.56 -15.88
N GLN A 450 18.74 7.48 -14.73
CA GLN A 450 18.12 8.64 -14.11
C GLN A 450 19.13 9.72 -13.74
N ALA A 451 20.31 9.33 -13.27
CA ALA A 451 21.41 10.27 -12.97
C ALA A 451 21.87 11.02 -14.23
N VAL A 452 22.03 10.33 -15.37
CA VAL A 452 22.37 10.97 -16.66
C VAL A 452 21.25 11.92 -17.12
N GLN A 453 19.99 11.47 -17.06
CA GLN A 453 18.84 12.30 -17.43
C GLN A 453 18.74 13.57 -16.58
N VAL A 454 18.96 13.45 -15.26
CA VAL A 454 18.97 14.61 -14.35
C VAL A 454 20.14 15.55 -14.66
N GLY A 455 21.32 15.00 -14.96
CA GLY A 455 22.47 15.81 -15.38
C GLY A 455 22.17 16.66 -16.63
N VAL A 456 21.57 16.04 -17.66
CA VAL A 456 21.18 16.74 -18.88
C VAL A 456 20.06 17.76 -18.59
N ALA A 457 19.03 17.40 -17.80
CA ALA A 457 17.96 18.32 -17.42
C ALA A 457 18.48 19.54 -16.65
N ALA A 458 19.42 19.31 -15.70
CA ALA A 458 20.03 20.38 -14.93
C ALA A 458 20.88 21.31 -15.81
N THR A 459 21.71 20.73 -16.69
CA THR A 459 22.51 21.54 -17.63
C THR A 459 21.62 22.38 -18.54
N LEU A 460 20.57 21.79 -19.10
CA LEU A 460 19.60 22.52 -19.94
C LEU A 460 18.90 23.63 -19.14
N ALA A 461 18.49 23.34 -17.90
CA ALA A 461 17.86 24.33 -17.02
C ALA A 461 18.80 25.47 -16.63
N ILE A 462 20.10 25.21 -16.45
CA ILE A 462 21.12 26.24 -16.20
C ILE A 462 21.28 27.13 -17.44
N VAL A 463 21.52 26.53 -18.61
CA VAL A 463 21.76 27.29 -19.85
C VAL A 463 20.58 28.18 -20.19
N VAL A 464 19.36 27.63 -20.17
CA VAL A 464 18.15 28.42 -20.48
C VAL A 464 17.83 29.42 -19.34
N GLY A 465 18.02 29.01 -18.08
CA GLY A 465 17.82 29.87 -16.91
C GLY A 465 18.77 31.06 -16.87
N GLU A 466 20.05 30.89 -17.24
CA GLU A 466 21.02 31.98 -17.33
C GLU A 466 20.69 32.96 -18.46
N LEU A 467 20.14 32.49 -19.57
CA LEU A 467 19.70 33.39 -20.68
C LEU A 467 18.54 34.29 -20.27
N ILE A 468 17.66 33.84 -19.36
CA ILE A 468 16.48 34.60 -18.96
C ILE A 468 16.72 35.39 -17.67
N ALA A 469 17.34 34.79 -16.66
CA ALA A 469 17.59 35.37 -15.36
C ALA A 469 18.96 34.99 -14.77
N PRO A 470 20.07 35.65 -15.21
CA PRO A 470 21.43 35.27 -14.81
C PRO A 470 21.69 35.27 -13.32
N SER A 471 20.91 35.99 -12.53
CA SER A 471 21.06 36.07 -11.07
C SER A 471 20.32 35.01 -10.28
N ARG A 472 19.45 34.19 -10.90
CA ARG A 472 18.52 33.28 -10.20
C ARG A 472 18.30 31.92 -10.87
N TRP A 473 19.13 31.54 -11.83
CA TRP A 473 19.07 30.28 -12.61
C TRP A 473 18.88 29.01 -11.76
N TYR A 474 19.34 29.01 -10.51
CA TYR A 474 19.28 27.86 -9.59
C TYR A 474 17.83 27.40 -9.29
N TRP A 475 16.84 28.24 -9.49
CA TRP A 475 15.44 27.86 -9.29
C TRP A 475 14.88 26.98 -10.42
N ALA A 476 15.30 27.21 -11.66
CA ALA A 476 14.96 26.32 -12.76
C ALA A 476 15.56 24.92 -12.52
N VAL A 477 16.78 24.88 -12.02
CA VAL A 477 17.51 23.62 -11.72
C VAL A 477 16.82 22.82 -10.61
N ILE A 478 16.41 23.45 -9.50
CA ILE A 478 15.69 22.73 -8.42
C ILE A 478 14.33 22.23 -8.92
N THR A 479 13.69 22.97 -9.81
CA THR A 479 12.43 22.54 -10.41
C THR A 479 12.64 21.31 -11.29
N ALA A 480 13.66 21.31 -12.16
CA ALA A 480 14.02 20.16 -12.96
C ALA A 480 14.34 18.94 -12.08
N PHE A 481 15.13 19.12 -11.01
CA PHE A 481 15.43 18.05 -10.06
C PHE A 481 14.17 17.49 -9.37
N VAL A 482 13.31 18.34 -8.82
CA VAL A 482 12.13 17.88 -8.05
C VAL A 482 11.10 17.22 -8.96
N VAL A 483 10.96 17.68 -10.21
CA VAL A 483 10.10 17.03 -11.21
C VAL A 483 10.64 15.64 -11.55
N PHE A 484 11.97 15.48 -11.66
CA PHE A 484 12.63 14.20 -11.91
C PHE A 484 12.69 13.30 -10.67
N ALA A 485 12.73 13.88 -9.48
CA ALA A 485 12.87 13.16 -8.23
C ALA A 485 11.70 12.20 -8.00
N GLY A 486 11.95 10.87 -8.12
CA GLY A 486 10.95 9.83 -7.90
C GLY A 486 9.94 9.64 -9.03
N THR A 487 10.22 10.07 -10.27
CA THR A 487 9.44 9.73 -11.46
C THR A 487 10.02 8.50 -12.15
N ASN A 488 9.13 7.55 -12.47
CA ASN A 488 9.51 6.33 -13.17
C ASN A 488 8.77 6.19 -14.52
N SER A 489 7.81 7.07 -14.81
CA SER A 489 7.07 7.11 -16.08
C SER A 489 6.99 8.51 -16.67
N ARG A 490 6.90 8.59 -18.02
CA ARG A 490 6.76 9.86 -18.76
C ARG A 490 5.47 10.59 -18.41
N GLY A 491 4.39 9.85 -18.18
CA GLY A 491 3.09 10.43 -17.80
C GLY A 491 3.12 11.09 -16.41
N ASP A 492 3.80 10.45 -15.48
CA ASP A 492 4.02 11.01 -14.14
C ASP A 492 4.83 12.30 -14.17
N LEU A 493 5.87 12.32 -15.01
CA LEU A 493 6.74 13.48 -15.13
C LEU A 493 5.98 14.69 -15.69
N LEU A 494 5.14 14.48 -16.72
CA LEU A 494 4.26 15.52 -17.25
C LEU A 494 3.26 16.02 -16.22
N SER A 495 2.60 15.09 -15.50
CA SER A 495 1.59 15.47 -14.49
C SER A 495 2.20 16.22 -13.32
N ARG A 496 3.41 15.87 -12.90
CA ARG A 496 4.16 16.58 -11.85
C ARG A 496 4.66 17.93 -12.29
N GLY A 497 5.21 18.00 -13.52
CA GLY A 497 5.64 19.26 -14.10
C GLY A 497 4.48 20.26 -14.14
N TRP A 498 3.34 19.85 -14.68
CA TRP A 498 2.14 20.66 -14.75
C TRP A 498 1.59 21.02 -13.35
N GLY A 499 1.48 20.03 -12.46
CA GLY A 499 1.04 20.24 -11.07
C GLY A 499 1.94 21.22 -10.31
N ARG A 500 3.26 21.20 -10.58
CA ARG A 500 4.21 22.13 -9.98
C ARG A 500 4.03 23.54 -10.52
N VAL A 501 3.83 23.73 -11.82
CA VAL A 501 3.55 25.04 -12.43
C VAL A 501 2.27 25.64 -11.85
N LEU A 502 1.16 24.88 -11.85
CA LEU A 502 -0.11 25.35 -11.27
C LEU A 502 0.00 25.66 -9.78
N GLY A 503 0.70 24.80 -9.01
CA GLY A 503 0.95 25.04 -7.60
C GLY A 503 1.77 26.31 -7.37
N THR A 504 2.79 26.57 -8.21
CA THR A 504 3.60 27.80 -8.12
C THR A 504 2.78 29.04 -8.45
N VAL A 505 1.97 29.03 -9.51
CA VAL A 505 1.07 30.15 -9.87
C VAL A 505 0.11 30.47 -8.71
N GLY A 506 -0.59 29.47 -8.20
CA GLY A 506 -1.47 29.65 -7.04
C GLY A 506 -0.73 30.12 -5.78
N GLY A 507 0.47 29.58 -5.54
CA GLY A 507 1.33 29.95 -4.43
C GLY A 507 1.87 31.39 -4.51
N VAL A 508 2.11 31.90 -5.71
CA VAL A 508 2.47 33.33 -5.92
C VAL A 508 1.31 34.22 -5.52
N LEU A 509 0.09 33.91 -5.97
CA LEU A 509 -1.11 34.70 -5.60
C LEU A 509 -1.37 34.67 -4.10
N ALA A 510 -1.30 33.49 -3.48
CA ALA A 510 -1.45 33.34 -2.03
C ALA A 510 -0.34 34.07 -1.26
N GLY A 511 0.91 33.99 -1.75
CA GLY A 511 2.07 34.64 -1.15
C GLY A 511 1.97 36.15 -1.20
N MET A 512 1.48 36.74 -2.28
CA MET A 512 1.20 38.17 -2.37
C MET A 512 0.12 38.61 -1.36
N GLY A 513 -0.97 37.83 -1.26
CA GLY A 513 -2.02 38.08 -0.28
C GLY A 513 -1.53 37.99 1.17
N LEU A 514 -0.71 36.99 1.50
CA LEU A 514 -0.10 36.83 2.83
C LEU A 514 0.88 37.98 3.14
N ALA A 515 1.71 38.38 2.17
CA ALA A 515 2.65 39.49 2.35
C ALA A 515 1.92 40.83 2.60
N ALA A 516 0.79 41.06 1.90
CA ALA A 516 -0.07 42.20 2.15
C ALA A 516 -0.70 42.17 3.55
N LEU A 517 -1.12 40.99 4.02
CA LEU A 517 -1.74 40.80 5.33
C LEU A 517 -0.77 41.04 6.49
N VAL A 518 0.51 40.75 6.30
CA VAL A 518 1.55 40.88 7.34
C VAL A 518 1.84 42.33 7.72
N GLY A 519 1.72 43.27 6.77
CA GLY A 519 1.89 44.72 7.07
C GLY A 519 3.24 45.08 7.71
N GLY A 520 4.32 44.31 7.49
CA GLY A 520 5.65 44.55 8.06
C GLY A 520 5.90 43.91 9.44
N SER A 521 4.93 43.22 10.05
CA SER A 521 5.09 42.55 11.34
C SER A 521 5.94 41.28 11.22
N THR A 522 7.14 41.27 11.82
CA THR A 522 8.07 40.12 11.82
C THR A 522 7.46 38.89 12.52
N VAL A 523 6.74 39.10 13.63
CA VAL A 523 6.14 38.01 14.40
C VAL A 523 5.06 37.34 13.60
N LEU A 524 4.17 38.09 12.95
CA LEU A 524 3.10 37.58 12.12
C LEU A 524 3.67 36.83 10.90
N SER A 525 4.76 37.36 10.29
CA SER A 525 5.49 36.71 9.21
C SER A 525 5.99 35.32 9.61
N LEU A 526 6.61 35.21 10.79
CA LEU A 526 7.13 33.93 11.30
C LEU A 526 6.00 32.92 11.60
N VAL A 527 4.92 33.37 12.24
CA VAL A 527 3.76 32.50 12.53
C VAL A 527 3.16 31.97 11.23
N LEU A 528 2.92 32.82 10.25
CA LEU A 528 2.38 32.42 8.94
C LEU A 528 3.36 31.53 8.18
N LEU A 529 4.67 31.80 8.25
CA LEU A 529 5.70 30.99 7.64
C LEU A 529 5.65 29.54 8.16
N PHE A 530 5.66 29.35 9.48
CA PHE A 530 5.57 28.03 10.09
C PHE A 530 4.24 27.35 9.81
N SER A 531 3.14 28.11 9.77
CA SER A 531 1.82 27.58 9.38
C SER A 531 1.80 27.10 7.94
N CYS A 532 2.38 27.86 7.00
CA CYS A 532 2.51 27.46 5.60
C CYS A 532 3.41 26.23 5.43
N VAL A 533 4.52 26.14 6.18
CA VAL A 533 5.37 24.92 6.18
C VAL A 533 4.59 23.72 6.72
N PHE A 534 3.83 23.91 7.79
CA PHE A 534 2.99 22.85 8.34
C PHE A 534 1.97 22.36 7.30
N LEU A 535 1.26 23.25 6.62
CA LEU A 535 0.30 22.93 5.59
C LEU A 535 0.96 22.28 4.37
N ALA A 536 2.15 22.74 3.98
CA ALA A 536 2.95 22.12 2.92
C ALA A 536 3.24 20.65 3.23
N LEU A 537 3.70 20.35 4.45
CA LEU A 537 4.06 19.01 4.90
C LEU A 537 2.84 18.11 5.14
N TYR A 538 1.76 18.67 5.65
CA TYR A 538 0.50 17.95 5.89
C TYR A 538 -0.18 17.55 4.57
N LEU A 539 -0.20 18.48 3.58
CA LEU A 539 -0.91 18.30 2.33
C LEU A 539 -0.07 17.65 1.21
N VAL A 540 1.25 17.50 1.38
CA VAL A 540 2.14 16.88 0.36
C VAL A 540 1.68 15.48 -0.05
N ARG A 541 1.16 14.70 0.88
CA ARG A 541 0.64 13.34 0.62
C ARG A 541 -0.75 13.35 -0.05
N VAL A 542 -1.46 14.48 -0.02
CA VAL A 542 -2.75 14.65 -0.71
C VAL A 542 -2.54 15.03 -2.17
N SER A 543 -1.67 16.03 -2.40
CA SER A 543 -1.32 16.48 -3.73
C SER A 543 0.05 17.15 -3.73
N PRO A 544 0.97 16.77 -4.63
CA PRO A 544 2.27 17.44 -4.78
C PRO A 544 2.19 18.89 -5.20
N SER A 545 1.14 19.26 -5.91
CA SER A 545 0.87 20.66 -6.29
C SER A 545 0.71 21.52 -5.04
N MET A 546 0.15 20.97 -3.94
CA MET A 546 0.01 21.67 -2.67
C MET A 546 1.37 21.97 -2.03
N LEU A 547 2.35 21.06 -2.16
CA LEU A 547 3.72 21.35 -1.70
C LEU A 547 4.30 22.54 -2.45
N ALA A 548 4.17 22.59 -3.79
CA ALA A 548 4.66 23.70 -4.59
C ALA A 548 3.95 25.02 -4.22
N PHE A 549 2.63 24.97 -4.02
CA PHE A 549 1.80 26.10 -3.60
C PHE A 549 2.30 26.69 -2.28
N TRP A 550 2.35 25.90 -1.21
CA TRP A 550 2.72 26.39 0.12
C TRP A 550 4.19 26.78 0.23
N ILE A 551 5.10 26.05 -0.43
CA ILE A 551 6.53 26.43 -0.47
C ILE A 551 6.72 27.77 -1.19
N THR A 552 5.96 28.05 -2.25
CA THR A 552 6.01 29.35 -2.92
C THR A 552 5.48 30.48 -2.04
N ALA A 553 4.40 30.22 -1.28
CA ALA A 553 3.90 31.16 -0.29
C ALA A 553 4.92 31.42 0.85
N VAL A 554 5.61 30.37 1.34
CA VAL A 554 6.71 30.49 2.30
C VAL A 554 7.82 31.37 1.74
N LEU A 555 8.20 31.19 0.47
CA LEU A 555 9.25 32.01 -0.15
C LEU A 555 8.86 33.50 -0.22
N ALA A 556 7.60 33.82 -0.53
CA ALA A 556 7.12 35.20 -0.50
C ALA A 556 7.30 35.84 0.89
N LEU A 557 6.97 35.11 1.96
CA LEU A 557 7.17 35.56 3.34
C LEU A 557 8.67 35.68 3.71
N VAL A 558 9.51 34.73 3.25
CA VAL A 558 10.98 34.80 3.45
C VAL A 558 11.56 36.01 2.75
N TYR A 559 11.17 36.29 1.49
CA TYR A 559 11.62 37.50 0.78
C TYR A 559 11.16 38.77 1.49
N GLY A 560 9.97 38.76 2.10
CA GLY A 560 9.51 39.87 2.95
C GLY A 560 10.42 40.08 4.17
N LEU A 561 10.77 39.00 4.88
CA LEU A 561 11.63 39.04 6.06
C LEU A 561 13.06 39.52 5.77
N ILE A 562 13.60 39.24 4.58
CA ILE A 562 14.95 39.70 4.17
C ILE A 562 14.93 41.01 3.40
N GLY A 563 13.77 41.68 3.32
CA GLY A 563 13.63 42.99 2.64
C GLY A 563 13.77 42.94 1.11
N GLN A 564 13.63 41.79 0.48
CA GLN A 564 13.77 41.59 -0.98
C GLN A 564 12.43 41.24 -1.66
N PHE A 565 11.31 41.55 -1.03
CA PHE A 565 10.00 41.28 -1.60
C PHE A 565 9.74 42.18 -2.82
N SER A 566 9.44 41.57 -3.96
CA SER A 566 9.02 42.24 -5.20
C SER A 566 8.08 41.33 -5.97
N VAL A 567 7.04 41.89 -6.54
CA VAL A 567 6.11 41.17 -7.42
C VAL A 567 6.84 40.55 -8.59
N GLN A 568 7.83 41.28 -9.17
CA GLN A 568 8.66 40.77 -10.28
C GLN A 568 9.43 39.49 -9.87
N VAL A 569 9.95 39.40 -8.63
CA VAL A 569 10.62 38.20 -8.14
C VAL A 569 9.69 37.01 -8.08
N LEU A 570 8.43 37.22 -7.72
CA LEU A 570 7.43 36.15 -7.67
C LEU A 570 6.96 35.73 -9.07
N ILE A 571 6.84 36.64 -10.03
CA ILE A 571 6.54 36.33 -11.45
C ILE A 571 7.68 35.52 -12.08
N LEU A 572 8.93 35.96 -11.87
CA LEU A 572 10.11 35.23 -12.34
C LEU A 572 10.15 33.77 -11.82
N ARG A 573 9.61 33.55 -10.64
CA ARG A 573 9.47 32.21 -10.05
C ARG A 573 8.59 31.28 -10.89
N ILE A 574 7.55 31.80 -11.54
CA ILE A 574 6.70 31.04 -12.45
C ILE A 574 7.49 30.68 -13.71
N GLU A 575 8.20 31.64 -14.28
CA GLU A 575 9.01 31.43 -15.51
C GLU A 575 10.08 30.36 -15.27
N GLU A 576 10.84 30.46 -14.19
CA GLU A 576 11.87 29.48 -13.81
C GLU A 576 11.29 28.07 -13.54
N THR A 577 10.07 28.01 -12.97
CA THR A 577 9.38 26.75 -12.76
C THR A 577 8.98 26.10 -14.09
N VAL A 578 8.50 26.90 -15.06
CA VAL A 578 8.16 26.41 -16.40
C VAL A 578 9.40 25.92 -17.13
N ILE A 579 10.50 26.68 -17.09
CA ILE A 579 11.78 26.31 -17.70
C ILE A 579 12.30 24.99 -17.13
N GLY A 580 12.36 24.87 -15.79
CA GLY A 580 12.84 23.66 -15.13
C GLY A 580 11.97 22.44 -15.42
N ALA A 581 10.64 22.61 -15.45
CA ALA A 581 9.72 21.54 -15.82
C ALA A 581 9.88 21.12 -17.29
N ALA A 582 10.01 22.07 -18.20
CA ALA A 582 10.25 21.82 -19.63
C ALA A 582 11.59 21.10 -19.85
N ALA A 583 12.67 21.56 -19.22
CA ALA A 583 13.99 20.91 -19.28
C ALA A 583 13.95 19.45 -18.79
N ALA A 584 13.23 19.18 -17.69
CA ALA A 584 13.03 17.83 -17.18
C ALA A 584 12.27 16.95 -18.19
N VAL A 585 11.19 17.45 -18.78
CA VAL A 585 10.39 16.75 -19.80
C VAL A 585 11.27 16.44 -21.02
N VAL A 586 11.96 17.42 -21.57
CA VAL A 586 12.84 17.25 -22.73
C VAL A 586 13.90 16.19 -22.48
N ALA A 587 14.61 16.28 -21.35
CA ALA A 587 15.62 15.29 -20.99
C ALA A 587 15.05 13.87 -20.85
N ALA A 588 13.86 13.70 -20.25
CA ALA A 588 13.23 12.39 -20.09
C ALA A 588 12.76 11.76 -21.42
N PHE A 589 12.41 12.57 -22.40
CA PHE A 589 11.95 12.08 -23.70
C PHE A 589 13.09 11.81 -24.66
N LEU A 590 14.17 12.61 -24.62
CA LEU A 590 15.28 12.53 -25.56
C LEU A 590 16.42 11.63 -25.07
N VAL A 591 16.67 11.57 -23.75
CA VAL A 591 17.81 10.85 -23.19
C VAL A 591 17.38 9.45 -22.74
N LEU A 592 17.90 8.41 -23.40
CA LEU A 592 17.70 7.01 -23.06
C LEU A 592 16.21 6.58 -22.83
N PRO A 593 15.31 6.72 -23.80
CA PRO A 593 13.90 6.36 -23.62
C PRO A 593 13.69 4.86 -23.50
N ARG A 594 12.89 4.39 -22.52
CA ARG A 594 12.41 3.00 -22.43
C ARG A 594 10.92 2.94 -22.06
N GLY A 595 10.22 1.91 -22.58
CA GLY A 595 8.82 1.64 -22.26
C GLY A 595 8.67 0.95 -20.90
N THR A 596 8.32 1.68 -19.86
CA THR A 596 8.12 1.16 -18.50
C THR A 596 6.93 0.19 -18.41
N ARG A 597 5.96 0.31 -19.33
CA ARG A 597 4.79 -0.59 -19.40
C ARG A 597 5.15 -2.00 -19.83
N ALA A 598 6.06 -2.15 -20.80
CA ALA A 598 6.49 -3.46 -21.24
C ALA A 598 7.19 -4.24 -20.12
N ALA A 599 8.14 -3.60 -19.43
CA ALA A 599 8.85 -4.23 -18.31
C ALA A 599 7.94 -4.62 -17.11
N PHE A 600 6.86 -3.88 -16.88
CA PHE A 600 5.85 -4.25 -15.88
C PHE A 600 4.97 -5.40 -16.38
N GLY A 601 4.55 -5.37 -17.66
CA GLY A 601 3.79 -6.42 -18.28
C GLY A 601 4.54 -7.77 -18.25
N ASP A 602 5.84 -7.73 -18.56
CA ASP A 602 6.72 -8.91 -18.48
C ASP A 602 6.76 -9.47 -17.04
N ALA A 603 6.90 -8.61 -16.02
CA ALA A 603 6.91 -9.06 -14.63
C ALA A 603 5.57 -9.63 -14.16
N VAL A 604 4.45 -9.11 -14.64
CA VAL A 604 3.12 -9.68 -14.36
C VAL A 604 3.01 -11.07 -15.01
N SER A 605 3.43 -11.21 -16.26
CA SER A 605 3.44 -12.52 -16.95
C SER A 605 4.31 -13.52 -16.19
N ASP A 606 5.51 -13.14 -15.76
CA ASP A 606 6.41 -14.01 -14.99
C ASP A 606 5.75 -14.54 -13.70
N VAL A 607 5.00 -13.70 -12.97
CA VAL A 607 4.28 -14.10 -11.75
C VAL A 607 3.13 -15.04 -12.07
N VAL A 608 2.32 -14.73 -13.10
CA VAL A 608 1.18 -15.57 -13.50
C VAL A 608 1.66 -16.93 -13.98
N ASP A 609 2.73 -16.97 -14.80
CA ASP A 609 3.31 -18.21 -15.32
C ASP A 609 3.94 -19.07 -14.19
N ALA A 610 4.53 -18.42 -13.16
CA ALA A 610 5.03 -19.15 -11.99
C ALA A 610 3.89 -19.71 -11.13
N MET A 611 2.81 -18.96 -10.95
CA MET A 611 1.62 -19.39 -10.21
C MET A 611 0.89 -20.53 -10.93
N ASP A 612 0.74 -20.44 -12.25
CA ASP A 612 0.14 -21.50 -13.07
C ASP A 612 0.90 -22.82 -12.91
N ARG A 613 2.24 -22.78 -12.96
CA ARG A 613 3.08 -23.97 -12.71
C ARG A 613 2.85 -24.57 -11.31
N VAL A 614 2.83 -23.74 -10.26
CA VAL A 614 2.60 -24.22 -8.88
C VAL A 614 1.23 -24.87 -8.75
N LEU A 615 0.19 -24.29 -9.36
CA LEU A 615 -1.16 -24.87 -9.36
C LEU A 615 -1.21 -26.19 -10.09
N GLN A 616 -0.56 -26.30 -11.25
CA GLN A 616 -0.48 -27.54 -12.03
C GLN A 616 0.26 -28.63 -11.24
N GLU A 617 1.44 -28.32 -10.69
CA GLU A 617 2.25 -29.27 -9.91
C GLU A 617 1.51 -29.77 -8.67
N ALA A 618 0.82 -28.88 -7.95
CA ALA A 618 0.01 -29.22 -6.79
C ALA A 618 -1.17 -30.12 -7.17
N THR A 619 -1.87 -29.79 -8.26
CA THR A 619 -3.01 -30.59 -8.75
C THR A 619 -2.54 -31.99 -9.20
N ASP A 620 -1.45 -32.07 -9.97
CA ASP A 620 -0.90 -33.34 -10.44
C ASP A 620 -0.52 -34.25 -9.24
N ARG A 621 0.03 -33.69 -8.15
CA ARG A 621 0.29 -34.47 -6.93
C ARG A 621 -0.95 -34.96 -6.23
N LEU A 622 -1.95 -34.07 -6.08
CA LEU A 622 -3.22 -34.44 -5.45
C LEU A 622 -3.88 -35.64 -6.15
N VAL A 623 -3.75 -35.72 -7.47
CA VAL A 623 -4.30 -36.82 -8.27
C VAL A 623 -3.28 -37.95 -8.57
N GLY A 624 -2.11 -37.92 -7.95
CA GLY A 624 -1.11 -39.00 -8.04
C GLY A 624 -0.35 -39.08 -9.36
N ARG A 625 -0.24 -37.97 -10.08
CA ARG A 625 0.66 -37.81 -11.22
C ARG A 625 2.04 -37.35 -10.73
N GLN A 626 3.11 -37.72 -11.40
CA GLN A 626 4.44 -37.19 -11.09
C GLN A 626 4.58 -35.79 -11.71
N PRO A 627 4.78 -34.73 -10.91
CA PRO A 627 5.00 -33.40 -11.44
C PRO A 627 6.37 -33.32 -12.14
N ALA A 628 6.48 -32.46 -13.16
CA ALA A 628 7.70 -32.26 -13.93
C ALA A 628 8.85 -31.67 -13.12
N THR A 629 8.57 -30.91 -12.07
CA THR A 629 9.53 -30.23 -11.20
C THR A 629 9.21 -30.47 -9.72
N ALA A 630 10.21 -30.27 -8.85
CA ALA A 630 9.97 -30.33 -7.43
C ALA A 630 9.19 -29.08 -6.97
N PRO A 631 8.08 -29.19 -6.20
CA PRO A 631 7.25 -28.04 -5.78
C PRO A 631 8.00 -26.94 -5.06
N ARG A 632 9.09 -27.28 -4.41
CA ARG A 632 9.96 -26.28 -3.77
C ARG A 632 10.64 -25.33 -4.78
N GLU A 633 10.88 -25.79 -6.01
CA GLU A 633 11.46 -24.96 -7.08
C GLU A 633 10.39 -24.06 -7.69
N GLY A 634 9.17 -24.55 -7.91
CA GLY A 634 8.04 -23.74 -8.37
C GLY A 634 7.71 -22.61 -7.39
N VAL A 635 7.68 -22.91 -6.10
CA VAL A 635 7.44 -21.91 -5.05
C VAL A 635 8.55 -20.86 -4.99
N ARG A 636 9.83 -21.25 -5.11
CA ARG A 636 10.95 -20.28 -5.15
C ARG A 636 10.87 -19.40 -6.40
N ALA A 637 10.59 -19.96 -7.56
CA ALA A 637 10.43 -19.19 -8.78
C ALA A 637 9.27 -18.17 -8.67
N MET A 638 8.20 -18.51 -7.98
CA MET A 638 7.07 -17.62 -7.70
C MET A 638 7.47 -16.48 -6.75
N ASP A 639 8.27 -16.77 -5.70
CA ASP A 639 8.82 -15.77 -4.78
C ASP A 639 9.68 -14.74 -5.52
N ASP A 640 10.60 -15.22 -6.37
CA ASP A 640 11.51 -14.36 -7.14
C ASP A 640 10.74 -13.49 -8.15
N ALA A 641 9.74 -14.07 -8.83
CA ALA A 641 8.89 -13.34 -9.75
C ALA A 641 8.07 -12.27 -9.03
N LEU A 642 7.50 -12.59 -7.86
CA LEU A 642 6.71 -11.66 -7.06
C LEU A 642 7.58 -10.53 -6.47
N ALA A 643 8.80 -10.85 -6.00
CA ALA A 643 9.76 -9.84 -5.56
C ALA A 643 10.14 -8.88 -6.70
N THR A 644 10.36 -9.42 -7.92
CA THR A 644 10.62 -8.63 -9.12
C THR A 644 9.43 -7.74 -9.49
N LEU A 645 8.21 -8.26 -9.43
CA LEU A 645 7.00 -7.50 -9.68
C LEU A 645 6.81 -6.39 -8.64
N ARG A 646 7.02 -6.67 -7.35
CA ARG A 646 6.98 -5.65 -6.27
C ARG A 646 7.98 -4.53 -6.52
N LEU A 647 9.21 -4.86 -6.89
CA LEU A 647 10.24 -3.88 -7.21
C LEU A 647 9.85 -3.01 -8.43
N ARG A 648 9.32 -3.62 -9.49
CA ARG A 648 8.84 -2.90 -10.69
C ARG A 648 7.55 -2.11 -10.41
N ALA A 649 6.65 -2.62 -9.58
CA ALA A 649 5.44 -1.92 -9.15
C ALA A 649 5.74 -0.71 -8.27
N GLN A 650 6.74 -0.78 -7.37
CA GLN A 650 7.20 0.38 -6.60
C GLN A 650 7.66 1.52 -7.53
N THR A 651 8.24 1.21 -8.67
CA THR A 651 8.62 2.20 -9.68
C THR A 651 7.41 2.84 -10.38
N LEU A 652 6.27 2.16 -10.45
CA LEU A 652 5.00 2.66 -11.01
C LEU A 652 4.11 3.32 -9.94
N ALA A 653 4.27 2.92 -8.68
CA ALA A 653 3.55 3.45 -7.52
C ALA A 653 4.10 4.80 -7.01
N ALA A 654 4.76 5.57 -7.87
CA ALA A 654 5.17 6.93 -7.53
C ALA A 654 3.99 7.68 -6.88
N PRO A 655 4.22 8.48 -5.82
CA PRO A 655 3.17 9.02 -4.96
C PRO A 655 2.09 9.86 -5.66
N PHE A 656 2.11 9.94 -7.00
CA PHE A 656 1.40 10.94 -7.79
C PHE A 656 0.67 10.40 -9.02
N ALA A 657 0.63 9.08 -9.23
CA ALA A 657 -0.32 8.49 -10.17
C ALA A 657 -1.76 8.85 -9.74
N ARG A 658 -2.65 9.12 -10.70
CA ARG A 658 -4.06 9.43 -10.41
C ARG A 658 -4.57 8.44 -9.36
N ARG A 659 -5.17 8.90 -8.26
CA ARG A 659 -5.63 8.08 -7.11
C ARG A 659 -6.30 6.76 -7.54
N ARG A 660 -7.10 6.77 -8.62
CA ARG A 660 -7.75 5.57 -9.17
C ARG A 660 -6.78 4.56 -9.80
N ALA A 661 -5.78 5.01 -10.55
CA ALA A 661 -4.81 4.11 -11.17
C ALA A 661 -3.89 3.48 -10.11
N ARG A 662 -3.46 4.26 -9.12
CA ARG A 662 -2.64 3.79 -8.00
C ARG A 662 -3.36 2.73 -7.16
N SER A 663 -4.64 2.95 -6.83
CA SER A 663 -5.42 1.98 -6.06
C SER A 663 -5.62 0.66 -6.82
N SER A 664 -5.81 0.70 -8.14
CA SER A 664 -5.98 -0.50 -8.95
C SER A 664 -4.70 -1.34 -9.04
N TYR A 665 -3.53 -0.70 -9.25
CA TYR A 665 -2.25 -1.43 -9.31
C TYR A 665 -1.84 -2.02 -7.95
N GLN A 666 -1.96 -1.25 -6.87
CA GLN A 666 -1.67 -1.75 -5.51
C GLN A 666 -2.61 -2.87 -5.11
N ARG A 667 -3.88 -2.77 -5.49
CA ARG A 667 -4.86 -3.82 -5.26
C ARG A 667 -4.52 -5.07 -6.06
N GLY A 668 -4.16 -4.93 -7.35
CA GLY A 668 -3.73 -6.06 -8.19
C GLY A 668 -2.53 -6.77 -7.59
N LEU A 669 -1.51 -6.02 -7.17
CA LEU A 669 -0.33 -6.58 -6.52
C LEU A 669 -0.68 -7.33 -5.24
N ARG A 670 -1.54 -6.76 -4.38
CA ARG A 670 -1.97 -7.41 -3.13
C ARG A 670 -2.73 -8.71 -3.40
N ILE A 671 -3.64 -8.73 -4.38
CA ILE A 671 -4.38 -9.93 -4.72
C ILE A 671 -3.42 -11.03 -5.22
N LEU A 672 -2.41 -10.67 -6.01
CA LEU A 672 -1.38 -11.63 -6.45
C LEU A 672 -0.56 -12.17 -5.28
N VAL A 673 -0.24 -11.33 -4.27
CA VAL A 673 0.41 -11.78 -3.02
C VAL A 673 -0.47 -12.76 -2.25
N VAL A 674 -1.78 -12.51 -2.16
CA VAL A 674 -2.72 -13.41 -1.48
C VAL A 674 -2.85 -14.73 -2.24
N CYS A 675 -2.91 -14.69 -3.57
CA CYS A 675 -2.91 -15.89 -4.40
C CYS A 675 -1.63 -16.71 -4.23
N ASP A 676 -0.48 -16.04 -4.08
CA ASP A 676 0.81 -16.66 -3.76
C ASP A 676 0.75 -17.47 -2.45
N VAL A 677 0.21 -16.89 -1.38
CA VAL A 677 0.05 -17.58 -0.08
C VAL A 677 -0.89 -18.79 -0.21
N TYR A 678 -1.99 -18.64 -0.95
CA TYR A 678 -2.90 -19.77 -1.18
C TYR A 678 -2.26 -20.87 -2.04
N ALA A 679 -1.52 -20.52 -3.09
CA ALA A 679 -0.83 -21.47 -3.94
C ALA A 679 0.24 -22.26 -3.18
N ARG A 680 1.02 -21.60 -2.30
CA ARG A 680 1.97 -22.26 -1.39
C ARG A 680 1.27 -23.18 -0.40
N SER A 681 0.13 -22.76 0.14
CA SER A 681 -0.66 -23.60 1.05
C SER A 681 -1.22 -24.81 0.33
N LEU A 682 -1.67 -24.65 -0.92
CA LEU A 682 -2.11 -25.75 -1.76
C LEU A 682 -0.97 -26.73 -2.05
N ALA A 683 0.20 -26.23 -2.44
CA ALA A 683 1.38 -27.07 -2.67
C ALA A 683 1.77 -27.89 -1.42
N ARG A 684 1.74 -27.28 -0.22
CA ARG A 684 1.97 -27.98 1.05
C ARG A 684 0.89 -29.03 1.37
N THR A 685 -0.37 -28.71 1.05
CA THR A 685 -1.49 -29.64 1.26
C THR A 685 -1.40 -30.82 0.29
N ALA A 686 -0.93 -30.58 -0.94
CA ALA A 686 -0.73 -31.62 -1.96
C ALA A 686 0.37 -32.64 -1.59
N ASP A 687 1.32 -32.26 -0.71
CA ASP A 687 2.31 -33.21 -0.17
C ASP A 687 1.71 -34.19 0.86
N GLN A 688 0.51 -33.91 1.40
CA GLN A 688 -0.11 -34.68 2.50
C GLN A 688 -1.14 -35.71 2.02
N VAL A 689 -1.70 -35.54 0.81
CA VAL A 689 -2.76 -36.39 0.30
C VAL A 689 -2.62 -36.63 -1.20
N THR A 690 -2.82 -37.85 -1.62
CA THR A 690 -2.83 -38.24 -3.02
C THR A 690 -4.00 -39.20 -3.27
N ASP A 691 -4.83 -38.89 -4.30
CA ASP A 691 -5.94 -39.76 -4.66
C ASP A 691 -6.26 -39.66 -6.17
N ARG A 692 -5.97 -40.70 -6.90
CA ARG A 692 -6.23 -40.76 -8.36
C ARG A 692 -7.72 -40.73 -8.70
N THR A 693 -8.59 -41.18 -7.81
CA THR A 693 -10.03 -41.20 -8.03
C THR A 693 -10.66 -39.82 -8.00
N TRP A 694 -9.92 -38.80 -7.49
CA TRP A 694 -10.37 -37.43 -7.46
C TRP A 694 -10.18 -36.66 -8.76
N ALA A 695 -9.36 -37.18 -9.68
CA ALA A 695 -9.01 -36.52 -10.96
C ALA A 695 -10.23 -36.07 -11.81
N PRO A 696 -11.31 -36.85 -11.99
CA PRO A 696 -12.43 -36.45 -12.85
C PRO A 696 -13.10 -35.14 -12.46
N THR A 697 -13.05 -34.75 -11.17
CA THR A 697 -13.69 -33.52 -10.67
C THR A 697 -12.67 -32.42 -10.33
N LEU A 698 -11.47 -32.77 -9.88
CA LEU A 698 -10.45 -31.81 -9.55
C LEU A 698 -9.77 -31.18 -10.77
N ASP A 699 -9.49 -31.99 -11.82
CA ASP A 699 -8.83 -31.49 -13.02
C ASP A 699 -9.62 -30.38 -13.75
N PRO A 700 -10.94 -30.53 -14.00
CA PRO A 700 -11.73 -29.47 -14.62
C PRO A 700 -11.76 -28.19 -13.77
N ALA A 701 -11.82 -28.31 -12.41
CA ALA A 701 -11.80 -27.20 -11.51
C ALA A 701 -10.45 -26.44 -11.58
N ALA A 702 -9.34 -27.17 -11.49
CA ALA A 702 -8.00 -26.58 -11.60
C ALA A 702 -7.74 -25.95 -12.98
N ALA A 703 -8.17 -26.62 -14.07
CA ALA A 703 -8.04 -26.07 -15.42
C ALA A 703 -8.78 -24.75 -15.59
N ARG A 704 -9.98 -24.61 -15.00
CA ARG A 704 -10.75 -23.37 -15.02
C ARG A 704 -10.05 -22.26 -14.24
N VAL A 705 -9.52 -22.54 -13.05
CA VAL A 705 -8.76 -21.57 -12.25
C VAL A 705 -7.54 -21.06 -13.04
N ARG A 706 -6.83 -21.96 -13.72
CA ARG A 706 -5.67 -21.61 -14.56
C ARG A 706 -6.08 -20.76 -15.78
N ALA A 707 -7.18 -21.09 -16.44
CA ALA A 707 -7.72 -20.27 -17.53
C ALA A 707 -8.11 -18.86 -17.06
N ASN A 708 -8.63 -18.70 -15.83
CA ASN A 708 -8.92 -17.41 -15.24
C ASN A 708 -7.64 -16.61 -14.92
N LEU A 709 -6.53 -17.26 -14.54
CA LEU A 709 -5.22 -16.63 -14.39
C LEU A 709 -4.70 -16.08 -15.72
N ASP A 710 -4.82 -16.83 -16.81
CA ASP A 710 -4.46 -16.37 -18.14
C ASP A 710 -5.31 -15.17 -18.58
N GLY A 711 -6.61 -15.21 -18.32
CA GLY A 711 -7.50 -14.08 -18.56
C GLY A 711 -7.10 -12.84 -17.75
N LEU A 712 -6.72 -13.01 -16.50
CA LEU A 712 -6.22 -11.91 -15.67
C LEU A 712 -4.92 -11.31 -16.23
N ARG A 713 -3.97 -12.15 -16.70
CA ARG A 713 -2.75 -11.70 -17.38
C ARG A 713 -3.09 -10.83 -18.58
N ASP A 714 -4.00 -11.27 -19.41
CA ASP A 714 -4.41 -10.53 -20.61
C ASP A 714 -5.02 -9.17 -20.28
N VAL A 715 -5.85 -9.09 -19.25
CA VAL A 715 -6.41 -7.79 -18.77
C VAL A 715 -5.33 -6.86 -18.22
N LEU A 716 -4.37 -7.38 -17.45
CA LEU A 716 -3.30 -6.58 -16.84
C LEU A 716 -2.27 -6.07 -17.87
N VAL A 717 -1.93 -6.91 -18.88
CA VAL A 717 -0.89 -6.62 -19.87
C VAL A 717 -1.45 -5.87 -21.08
N ARG A 718 -2.56 -6.33 -21.64
CA ARG A 718 -3.14 -5.86 -22.90
C ARG A 718 -4.36 -4.97 -22.72
N GLY A 719 -4.94 -4.92 -21.53
CA GLY A 719 -6.15 -4.19 -21.23
C GLY A 719 -7.42 -5.04 -21.41
N ARG A 720 -8.55 -4.38 -21.66
CA ARG A 720 -9.88 -5.02 -21.67
C ARG A 720 -10.17 -5.95 -22.87
N ARG A 721 -9.23 -6.08 -23.82
CA ARG A 721 -9.41 -6.87 -25.04
C ARG A 721 -8.57 -8.13 -25.00
N ALA A 722 -9.16 -9.26 -25.36
CA ALA A 722 -8.45 -10.50 -25.58
C ALA A 722 -7.48 -10.40 -26.75
N SER A 723 -6.57 -11.39 -26.89
CA SER A 723 -5.57 -11.45 -27.96
C SER A 723 -6.18 -11.51 -29.37
N ASP A 724 -7.40 -12.01 -29.48
CA ASP A 724 -8.19 -12.11 -30.72
C ASP A 724 -9.07 -10.87 -30.99
N GLY A 725 -8.95 -9.83 -30.17
CA GLY A 725 -9.74 -8.59 -30.28
C GLY A 725 -11.08 -8.62 -29.58
N GLY A 726 -11.46 -9.72 -28.96
CA GLY A 726 -12.65 -9.86 -28.12
C GLY A 726 -12.47 -9.26 -26.72
N GLN A 727 -13.57 -9.14 -25.96
CA GLN A 727 -13.51 -8.77 -24.54
C GLN A 727 -13.08 -9.99 -23.72
N VAL A 728 -12.10 -9.83 -22.84
CA VAL A 728 -11.70 -10.90 -21.89
C VAL A 728 -12.90 -11.25 -21.00
N ARG A 729 -13.23 -12.53 -20.95
CA ARG A 729 -14.31 -13.06 -20.11
C ARG A 729 -13.72 -13.82 -18.93
N ALA A 730 -14.27 -13.62 -17.73
CA ALA A 730 -13.91 -14.35 -16.53
C ALA A 730 -15.12 -15.23 -16.12
N ARG A 731 -14.90 -16.54 -16.02
CA ARG A 731 -15.92 -17.51 -15.64
C ARG A 731 -15.53 -18.19 -14.35
N SER A 732 -16.38 -18.10 -13.31
CA SER A 732 -16.09 -18.70 -12.00
C SER A 732 -15.91 -20.21 -12.07
N ALA A 733 -14.95 -20.75 -11.31
CA ALA A 733 -14.77 -22.20 -11.13
C ALA A 733 -15.65 -22.76 -9.99
N GLU A 734 -16.57 -21.99 -9.41
CA GLU A 734 -17.28 -22.32 -8.16
C GLU A 734 -18.03 -23.65 -8.25
N GLN A 735 -18.79 -23.88 -9.32
CA GLN A 735 -19.54 -25.15 -9.52
C GLN A 735 -18.62 -26.36 -9.69
N LEU A 736 -17.50 -26.19 -10.40
CA LEU A 736 -16.52 -27.27 -10.59
C LEU A 736 -15.82 -27.62 -9.29
N VAL A 737 -15.53 -26.62 -8.46
CA VAL A 737 -14.94 -26.83 -7.14
C VAL A 737 -15.95 -27.46 -6.17
N ASP A 738 -17.23 -27.08 -6.23
CA ASP A 738 -18.31 -27.73 -5.47
C ASP A 738 -18.37 -29.24 -5.80
N ALA A 739 -18.35 -29.58 -7.09
CA ALA A 739 -18.32 -30.99 -7.51
C ALA A 739 -17.07 -31.73 -7.01
N ALA A 740 -15.92 -31.07 -6.99
CA ALA A 740 -14.69 -31.63 -6.44
C ALA A 740 -14.77 -31.81 -4.91
N GLU A 741 -15.38 -30.87 -4.16
CA GLU A 741 -15.60 -31.01 -2.71
C GLU A 741 -16.58 -32.15 -2.38
N GLU A 742 -17.69 -32.25 -3.10
CA GLU A 742 -18.65 -33.36 -2.92
C GLU A 742 -18.03 -34.72 -3.24
N HIS A 743 -17.22 -34.80 -4.28
CA HIS A 743 -16.50 -36.02 -4.62
C HIS A 743 -15.49 -36.39 -3.52
N ALA A 744 -14.68 -35.44 -3.04
CA ALA A 744 -13.75 -35.63 -1.94
C ALA A 744 -14.45 -36.11 -0.67
N ALA A 745 -15.64 -35.58 -0.35
CA ALA A 745 -16.42 -35.98 0.80
C ALA A 745 -16.92 -37.45 0.71
N ARG A 746 -17.15 -37.95 -0.50
CA ARG A 746 -17.63 -39.31 -0.76
C ARG A 746 -16.51 -40.34 -0.78
N ILE A 747 -15.35 -40.01 -1.37
CA ILE A 747 -14.25 -40.99 -1.57
C ILE A 747 -13.29 -41.10 -0.38
N ALA A 748 -13.25 -40.13 0.51
CA ALA A 748 -12.34 -40.12 1.64
C ALA A 748 -12.99 -40.74 2.89
N ASP A 749 -12.64 -42.00 3.19
CA ASP A 749 -13.13 -42.72 4.37
C ASP A 749 -12.53 -42.22 5.70
N ASP A 750 -11.27 -41.78 5.65
CA ASP A 750 -10.58 -41.23 6.83
C ASP A 750 -10.91 -39.73 7.01
N PRO A 751 -11.33 -39.27 8.22
CA PRO A 751 -11.66 -37.88 8.49
C PRO A 751 -10.51 -36.90 8.26
N HIS A 752 -9.26 -37.34 8.53
CA HIS A 752 -8.09 -36.47 8.31
C HIS A 752 -7.81 -36.28 6.82
N ARG A 753 -7.85 -37.37 6.04
CA ARG A 753 -7.71 -37.34 4.58
C ARG A 753 -8.81 -36.49 3.95
N ARG A 754 -10.05 -36.64 4.41
CA ARG A 754 -11.21 -35.85 3.97
C ARG A 754 -10.98 -34.35 4.24
N ALA A 755 -10.54 -33.97 5.44
CA ALA A 755 -10.27 -32.61 5.81
C ALA A 755 -9.16 -31.98 4.94
N THR A 756 -8.13 -32.78 4.62
CA THR A 756 -7.01 -32.33 3.76
C THR A 756 -7.46 -32.10 2.31
N MET A 757 -8.23 -33.03 1.74
CA MET A 757 -8.79 -32.88 0.37
C MET A 757 -9.74 -31.67 0.27
N LEU A 758 -10.64 -31.51 1.24
CA LEU A 758 -11.52 -30.36 1.32
C LEU A 758 -10.75 -29.04 1.48
N THR A 759 -9.63 -29.06 2.20
CA THR A 759 -8.75 -27.89 2.33
C THR A 759 -8.12 -27.53 0.99
N ALA A 760 -7.65 -28.51 0.22
CA ALA A 760 -7.10 -28.27 -1.11
C ALA A 760 -8.14 -27.68 -2.08
N ALA A 761 -9.35 -28.23 -2.14
CA ALA A 761 -10.43 -27.68 -2.96
C ALA A 761 -10.81 -26.25 -2.57
N ARG A 762 -10.87 -25.97 -1.25
CA ARG A 762 -11.13 -24.61 -0.75
C ARG A 762 -10.04 -23.61 -1.08
N LEU A 763 -8.78 -24.03 -1.10
CA LEU A 763 -7.67 -23.17 -1.52
C LEU A 763 -7.77 -22.83 -3.02
N LEU A 764 -8.12 -23.81 -3.90
CA LEU A 764 -8.41 -23.54 -5.30
C LEU A 764 -9.57 -22.55 -5.47
N ARG A 765 -10.66 -22.72 -4.70
CA ARG A 765 -11.78 -21.79 -4.70
C ARG A 765 -11.36 -20.37 -4.33
N ARG A 766 -10.49 -20.22 -3.33
CA ARG A 766 -9.99 -18.91 -2.88
C ARG A 766 -9.14 -18.21 -3.94
N ILE A 767 -8.32 -18.98 -4.65
CA ILE A 767 -7.53 -18.46 -5.77
C ILE A 767 -8.47 -18.01 -6.89
N ASP A 768 -9.44 -18.83 -7.28
CA ASP A 768 -10.44 -18.50 -8.31
C ASP A 768 -11.18 -17.20 -7.98
N GLN A 769 -11.74 -17.11 -6.78
CA GLN A 769 -12.49 -15.93 -6.34
C GLN A 769 -11.63 -14.65 -6.35
N ALA A 770 -10.37 -14.75 -5.95
CA ALA A 770 -9.45 -13.62 -5.96
C ALA A 770 -9.10 -13.18 -7.38
N VAL A 771 -8.82 -14.13 -8.27
CA VAL A 771 -8.45 -13.89 -9.67
C VAL A 771 -9.63 -13.35 -10.48
N VAL A 772 -10.79 -13.98 -10.40
CA VAL A 772 -12.02 -13.56 -11.10
C VAL A 772 -12.48 -12.20 -10.60
N GLY A 773 -12.47 -11.97 -9.27
CA GLY A 773 -12.81 -10.67 -8.69
C GLY A 773 -11.92 -9.55 -9.22
N LEU A 774 -10.60 -9.78 -9.27
CA LEU A 774 -9.64 -8.81 -9.80
C LEU A 774 -9.84 -8.58 -11.31
N ALA A 775 -10.03 -9.63 -12.10
CA ALA A 775 -10.24 -9.53 -13.55
C ALA A 775 -11.49 -8.67 -13.87
N ILE A 776 -12.59 -8.90 -13.16
CA ILE A 776 -13.84 -8.13 -13.33
C ILE A 776 -13.64 -6.65 -12.93
N ASP A 777 -12.94 -6.40 -11.81
CA ASP A 777 -12.65 -5.02 -11.37
C ASP A 777 -11.76 -4.25 -12.36
N LEU A 778 -10.89 -4.95 -13.07
CA LEU A 778 -10.05 -4.39 -14.12
C LEU A 778 -10.79 -4.27 -15.46
N GLY A 779 -11.99 -4.84 -15.58
CA GLY A 779 -12.90 -4.65 -16.71
C GLY A 779 -13.09 -5.85 -17.61
N ALA A 780 -12.75 -7.08 -17.16
CA ALA A 780 -13.21 -8.29 -17.81
C ALA A 780 -14.74 -8.40 -17.72
N ALA A 781 -15.37 -8.99 -18.74
CA ALA A 781 -16.77 -9.35 -18.68
C ALA A 781 -16.97 -10.59 -17.77
N GLU A 782 -17.99 -10.59 -16.95
CA GLU A 782 -18.42 -11.78 -16.24
C GLU A 782 -19.23 -12.65 -17.21
N ASP A 783 -18.84 -13.90 -17.37
CA ASP A 783 -19.61 -14.88 -18.16
C ASP A 783 -20.68 -15.46 -17.25
N PRO A 784 -21.99 -15.25 -17.51
CA PRO A 784 -23.05 -15.82 -16.68
C PRO A 784 -23.01 -17.37 -16.80
N GLU A 785 -23.02 -18.04 -15.65
CA GLU A 785 -23.16 -19.48 -15.56
C GLU A 785 -24.44 -19.94 -16.28
N GLY A 786 -24.34 -20.71 -17.38
CA GLY A 786 -25.51 -21.30 -17.94
C GLY A 786 -25.53 -21.57 -19.43
N ASP A 787 -24.41 -21.75 -20.13
CA ASP A 787 -24.44 -22.47 -21.42
C ASP A 787 -23.61 -23.74 -21.26
N THR A 788 -24.31 -24.86 -21.17
CA THR A 788 -23.79 -26.21 -21.37
C THR A 788 -23.01 -26.23 -22.68
N ASP A 789 -21.73 -26.60 -22.63
CA ASP A 789 -20.96 -26.98 -23.79
C ASP A 789 -21.70 -28.17 -24.45
N GLY A 790 -22.67 -27.83 -25.29
CA GLY A 790 -23.28 -28.79 -26.21
C GLY A 790 -22.24 -29.11 -27.28
N ASP A 791 -21.68 -30.30 -27.21
CA ASP A 791 -20.96 -30.94 -28.29
C ASP A 791 -21.71 -30.75 -29.61
N GLY A 792 -21.31 -29.74 -30.36
CA GLY A 792 -21.78 -29.47 -31.71
C GLY A 792 -20.83 -30.08 -32.76
N GLN A 793 -20.64 -31.37 -32.73
CA GLN A 793 -20.30 -32.09 -33.95
C GLN A 793 -21.52 -32.12 -34.86
N SER A 794 -21.59 -31.17 -35.79
CA SER A 794 -22.48 -31.29 -36.96
C SER A 794 -21.70 -31.94 -38.08
N PRO A 795 -22.17 -33.08 -38.60
CA PRO A 795 -21.57 -33.69 -39.82
C PRO A 795 -21.98 -32.86 -41.04
N SER A 796 -20.97 -32.48 -41.81
CA SER A 796 -21.09 -31.98 -43.16
C SER A 796 -21.89 -32.97 -44.01
N THR A 797 -23.03 -32.55 -44.54
CA THR A 797 -23.65 -33.20 -45.71
C THR A 797 -23.76 -32.14 -46.81
N ALA A 798 -22.96 -32.40 -47.84
CA ALA A 798 -23.07 -31.78 -49.15
C ALA A 798 -24.39 -32.11 -49.84
N ALA A 799 -25.07 -31.14 -50.40
CA ALA A 799 -25.87 -31.32 -51.60
C ALA A 799 -26.13 -29.97 -52.29
N SER A 800 -25.55 -29.91 -53.45
CA SER A 800 -25.82 -29.15 -54.64
C SER A 800 -27.25 -28.58 -54.85
N GLY A 801 -27.31 -27.37 -55.45
CA GLY A 801 -28.52 -26.87 -56.08
C GLY A 801 -28.46 -25.37 -56.38
N GLY A 802 -27.93 -25.01 -57.54
CA GLY A 802 -27.96 -23.66 -58.04
C GLY A 802 -29.36 -23.16 -58.37
N VAL A 803 -29.55 -21.87 -58.37
CA VAL A 803 -30.31 -21.09 -59.36
C VAL A 803 -29.86 -19.62 -59.33
N VAL A 804 -29.47 -19.19 -60.49
CA VAL A 804 -29.26 -17.78 -60.91
C VAL A 804 -30.60 -17.03 -60.84
N ASN A 805 -30.65 -15.81 -60.32
CA ASN A 805 -31.34 -14.75 -61.04
C ASN A 805 -30.90 -13.31 -60.66
N THR A 806 -30.68 -12.58 -61.72
CA THR A 806 -30.36 -11.18 -61.86
C THR A 806 -31.58 -10.25 -61.62
N ARG A 807 -31.31 -9.01 -61.16
CA ARG A 807 -31.83 -7.67 -61.56
C ARG A 807 -31.87 -6.73 -60.35
N SER A 808 -31.03 -5.71 -60.38
CA SER A 808 -31.17 -4.38 -60.96
C SER A 808 -32.13 -3.45 -60.21
N GLY A 809 -31.57 -2.33 -59.70
CA GLY A 809 -32.20 -1.01 -59.94
C GLY A 809 -32.75 -0.29 -58.71
N SER A 810 -32.13 0.68 -58.32
CA SER A 810 -32.28 2.12 -58.05
C SER A 810 -31.73 2.53 -56.68
#